data_8499717fd109b7ae7f428513f1d45029
#
_entry.id   8499717fd109b7ae7f428513f1d45029
#
_cell.length_a   1.000
_cell.length_b   1.000
_cell.length_c   1.000
_cell.angle_alpha   90.00
_cell.angle_beta   90.00
_cell.angle_gamma   90.00
#
_symmetry.space_group_name_H-M   'P 1'
#
loop_
_entity.id
_entity.type
_entity.pdbx_description
1 polymer ?
#
loop_
_entity_poly.entity_id
_entity_poly.type
_entity_poly.pdbx_seq_one_letter_code
_entity_poly.pdbx_strand_id
1 'polypeptide(L)'
;MLKVVTHWSVALVTALVILFAHYQDGFVVETARLKQFDLLQQQDTPQTSQDIGVVAIDEAAIEQYGQWPWSRDTIADIIWRLREQGAGVIVLPILFSEEDRLGGDVALAETIVDNAVVIAQTGSTDVDRNGVPRGVAKIGDPLPFLYEWDGMLGPIPLLGDNAPGVGVVNTTPEIDGVVRRVPLIMRIGDETYPALAVEVIRVAVGAPSYQIKSTPAGVEKIRIPGYPVVNTDPNARIWLRWNTEFTTISAASDDYSAMTGKTVIIAPTAAGTTTLVATPTGEQYSFVPAAITLQTVINGEQITRPWWGRIAELSATGLLGLLLVVLARFAPYYIVGGAIVVLAGAAVATPYYFWNTSLYLVDATMPLVAIVLVGLHAVFNRFVLEYVEKQRIKKQFAGYASPTVVRMLQENPALIKDGMKKEISICFSDLRGFTPLGESFGDDVKGLTTLMNGYMDAITQPVLDADGMIIKYIGDASMHVHGAPLDDAQHAHSAVQTGLHMLKAVEKFNEKITSEGRPPIGMGAGINSGLGYLGEMGSTARHSYDVLGDAVSTAARIESKCKEYGCLLLVGETTHDATRDDFFYLKVDDLQVKGKTVGLRIYTVLDKHGINLPAYQQGQSVHNVMHDKYLRQDFAGAIETCRALKGQFDSQMDAYYDMWIERCEYMKTQPLPEDWNGVFIAATK
;
A
#
# COMPACT_ATOMS: atom_id res chain seq x y z
N MET A 1 -16.53 -12.65 4.31
CA MET A 1 -15.82 -12.19 3.12
C MET A 1 -14.54 -11.41 3.47
N LEU A 2 -14.61 -10.36 4.30
CA LEU A 2 -13.42 -9.56 4.64
C LEU A 2 -12.25 -10.38 5.23
N LYS A 3 -12.50 -11.29 6.18
CA LYS A 3 -11.46 -12.16 6.78
C LYS A 3 -10.75 -13.08 5.78
N VAL A 4 -11.38 -13.40 4.65
CA VAL A 4 -10.78 -14.24 3.61
C VAL A 4 -9.85 -13.38 2.74
N VAL A 5 -10.32 -12.20 2.30
CA VAL A 5 -9.56 -11.29 1.43
C VAL A 5 -8.34 -10.71 2.15
N THR A 6 -8.43 -10.47 3.46
CA THR A 6 -7.32 -9.93 4.27
C THR A 6 -6.39 -11.00 4.85
N HIS A 7 -6.56 -12.26 4.46
CA HIS A 7 -5.66 -13.32 4.92
C HIS A 7 -4.37 -13.31 4.11
N TRP A 8 -3.22 -13.48 4.76
CA TRP A 8 -1.89 -13.48 4.13
C TRP A 8 -1.74 -14.51 3.00
N SER A 9 -2.51 -15.61 3.06
CA SER A 9 -2.50 -16.64 2.01
C SER A 9 -2.99 -16.14 0.64
N VAL A 10 -3.82 -15.10 0.59
CA VAL A 10 -4.27 -14.52 -0.69
C VAL A 10 -3.10 -13.82 -1.37
N ALA A 11 -2.26 -13.09 -0.64
CA ALA A 11 -1.04 -12.49 -1.20
C ALA A 11 -0.07 -13.58 -1.69
N LEU A 12 0.05 -14.70 -0.96
CA LEU A 12 0.85 -15.84 -1.41
C LEU A 12 0.28 -16.48 -2.69
N VAL A 13 -1.03 -16.67 -2.77
CA VAL A 13 -1.69 -17.18 -3.99
C VAL A 13 -1.46 -16.23 -5.16
N THR A 14 -1.58 -14.92 -4.95
CA THR A 14 -1.27 -13.92 -5.99
C THR A 14 0.18 -14.05 -6.48
N ALA A 15 1.14 -14.17 -5.56
CA ALA A 15 2.55 -14.36 -5.93
C ALA A 15 2.77 -15.66 -6.74
N LEU A 16 2.13 -16.76 -6.34
CA LEU A 16 2.21 -18.03 -7.06
C LEU A 16 1.55 -17.98 -8.45
N VAL A 17 0.43 -17.29 -8.59
CA VAL A 17 -0.24 -17.09 -9.89
C VAL A 17 0.65 -16.28 -10.83
N ILE A 18 1.29 -15.20 -10.34
CA ILE A 18 2.21 -14.40 -11.15
C ILE A 18 3.44 -15.22 -11.56
N LEU A 19 4.02 -15.99 -10.62
CA LEU A 19 5.16 -16.86 -10.90
C LEU A 19 4.79 -17.93 -11.93
N PHE A 20 3.61 -18.52 -11.83
CA PHE A 20 3.12 -19.50 -12.80
C PHE A 20 2.88 -18.87 -14.18
N ALA A 21 2.28 -17.67 -14.24
CA ALA A 21 2.10 -16.94 -15.49
C ALA A 21 3.45 -16.60 -16.15
N HIS A 22 4.45 -16.20 -15.35
CA HIS A 22 5.83 -15.97 -15.82
C HIS A 22 6.48 -17.25 -16.35
N TYR A 23 6.28 -18.37 -15.65
CA TYR A 23 6.83 -19.67 -16.08
C TYR A 23 6.24 -20.13 -17.42
N GLN A 24 4.94 -19.92 -17.65
CA GLN A 24 4.25 -20.28 -18.89
C GLN A 24 4.66 -19.43 -20.08
N ASP A 25 5.25 -18.26 -19.88
CA ASP A 25 5.77 -17.35 -20.90
C ASP A 25 4.75 -17.06 -22.03
N GLY A 26 3.49 -16.83 -21.66
CA GLY A 26 2.39 -16.65 -22.61
C GLY A 26 2.38 -15.26 -23.25
N PHE A 27 1.46 -15.04 -24.20
CA PHE A 27 1.30 -13.83 -24.99
C PHE A 27 1.48 -12.51 -24.22
N VAL A 28 0.85 -12.38 -23.04
CA VAL A 28 0.93 -11.16 -22.23
C VAL A 28 2.34 -10.90 -21.72
N VAL A 29 3.04 -11.96 -21.27
CA VAL A 29 4.41 -11.87 -20.75
C VAL A 29 5.39 -11.50 -21.87
N GLU A 30 5.26 -12.18 -23.02
CA GLU A 30 6.06 -11.89 -24.22
C GLU A 30 5.86 -10.44 -24.67
N THR A 31 4.61 -9.99 -24.81
CA THR A 31 4.29 -8.61 -25.22
C THR A 31 4.88 -7.59 -24.24
N ALA A 32 4.79 -7.82 -22.91
CA ALA A 32 5.36 -6.93 -21.92
C ALA A 32 6.90 -6.84 -22.06
N ARG A 33 7.56 -7.98 -22.27
CA ARG A 33 9.02 -8.05 -22.51
C ARG A 33 9.43 -7.29 -23.77
N LEU A 34 8.66 -7.45 -24.85
CA LEU A 34 8.91 -6.73 -26.11
C LEU A 34 8.75 -5.21 -25.92
N LYS A 35 7.78 -4.76 -25.16
CA LYS A 35 7.62 -3.33 -24.83
C LYS A 35 8.73 -2.80 -23.95
N GLN A 36 9.26 -3.59 -23.01
CA GLN A 36 10.46 -3.22 -22.26
C GLN A 36 11.66 -3.04 -23.20
N PHE A 37 11.85 -3.92 -24.19
CA PHE A 37 12.87 -3.78 -25.21
C PHE A 37 12.71 -2.46 -25.98
N ASP A 38 11.50 -2.10 -26.41
CA ASP A 38 11.23 -0.83 -27.12
C ASP A 38 11.65 0.37 -26.27
N LEU A 39 11.32 0.36 -24.96
CA LEU A 39 11.71 1.45 -24.06
C LEU A 39 13.23 1.58 -23.91
N LEU A 40 13.97 0.47 -23.89
CA LEU A 40 15.43 0.48 -23.84
C LEU A 40 16.01 1.08 -25.13
N GLN A 41 15.48 0.70 -26.31
CA GLN A 41 15.89 1.21 -27.61
C GLN A 41 15.66 2.71 -27.76
N GLN A 42 14.51 3.22 -27.31
CA GLN A 42 14.15 4.65 -27.42
C GLN A 42 15.07 5.56 -26.60
N GLN A 43 15.84 5.01 -25.67
CA GLN A 43 16.78 5.79 -24.84
C GLN A 43 18.20 5.81 -25.41
N ASP A 44 18.48 4.94 -26.37
CA ASP A 44 19.79 4.96 -27.05
C ASP A 44 19.95 6.26 -27.85
N THR A 45 21.12 6.86 -27.75
CA THR A 45 21.45 8.04 -28.55
C THR A 45 21.68 7.63 -30.00
N PRO A 46 20.97 8.22 -30.97
CA PRO A 46 21.25 7.96 -32.39
C PRO A 46 22.69 8.26 -32.79
N GLN A 47 23.26 7.38 -33.59
CA GLN A 47 24.61 7.51 -34.10
C GLN A 47 24.61 7.42 -35.63
N THR A 48 25.31 8.31 -36.30
CA THR A 48 25.44 8.25 -37.75
C THR A 48 26.45 7.18 -38.16
N SER A 49 26.02 6.24 -39.01
CA SER A 49 26.88 5.20 -39.53
C SER A 49 28.05 5.77 -40.34
N GLN A 50 29.24 5.26 -40.05
CA GLN A 50 30.42 5.53 -40.83
C GLN A 50 30.65 4.49 -41.95
N ASP A 51 30.05 3.30 -41.80
CA ASP A 51 30.29 2.15 -42.68
C ASP A 51 29.21 1.98 -43.75
N ILE A 52 27.99 2.53 -43.51
CA ILE A 52 26.85 2.36 -44.40
C ILE A 52 26.30 3.74 -44.81
N GLY A 53 26.02 3.88 -46.11
CA GLY A 53 25.30 5.02 -46.66
C GLY A 53 24.10 4.59 -47.49
N VAL A 54 23.18 5.50 -47.72
CA VAL A 54 21.99 5.28 -48.51
C VAL A 54 21.95 6.23 -49.71
N VAL A 55 21.75 5.69 -50.87
CA VAL A 55 21.39 6.44 -52.08
C VAL A 55 19.91 6.30 -52.29
N ALA A 56 19.21 7.38 -52.03
CA ALA A 56 17.75 7.41 -52.00
C ALA A 56 17.19 7.63 -53.43
N ILE A 57 16.30 6.74 -53.86
CA ILE A 57 15.41 6.97 -54.99
C ILE A 57 14.25 7.79 -54.44
N ASP A 58 14.50 9.09 -54.31
CA ASP A 58 13.57 10.07 -53.74
C ASP A 58 12.77 10.83 -54.81
N GLU A 59 12.01 11.82 -54.43
CA GLU A 59 11.21 12.65 -55.34
C GLU A 59 12.08 13.39 -56.38
N ALA A 60 13.26 13.87 -55.96
CA ALA A 60 14.19 14.57 -56.89
C ALA A 60 14.74 13.58 -57.92
N ALA A 61 15.04 12.38 -57.55
CA ALA A 61 15.52 11.34 -58.45
C ALA A 61 14.39 10.89 -59.42
N ILE A 62 13.15 10.84 -58.97
CA ILE A 62 12.01 10.54 -59.86
C ILE A 62 11.76 11.72 -60.85
N GLU A 63 11.95 12.95 -60.42
CA GLU A 63 11.82 14.12 -61.33
C GLU A 63 12.94 14.06 -62.42
N GLN A 64 14.15 13.66 -62.10
CA GLN A 64 15.27 13.58 -63.03
C GLN A 64 15.20 12.39 -63.99
N TYR A 65 14.92 11.19 -63.47
CA TYR A 65 14.99 9.95 -64.24
C TYR A 65 13.62 9.40 -64.67
N GLY A 66 12.52 10.03 -64.29
CA GLY A 66 11.19 9.58 -64.59
C GLY A 66 10.61 8.64 -63.54
N GLN A 67 9.40 8.17 -63.82
CA GLN A 67 8.58 7.36 -62.93
C GLN A 67 9.29 6.02 -62.58
N TRP A 68 9.35 5.71 -61.30
CA TRP A 68 9.79 4.40 -60.80
C TRP A 68 8.77 3.29 -61.08
N PRO A 69 9.18 2.05 -61.47
CA PRO A 69 10.55 1.54 -61.60
C PRO A 69 11.26 2.02 -62.87
N TRP A 70 12.56 2.37 -62.74
CA TRP A 70 13.39 2.79 -63.84
C TRP A 70 13.87 1.61 -64.68
N SER A 71 14.37 1.92 -65.91
CA SER A 71 15.16 0.97 -66.69
C SER A 71 16.37 0.52 -65.90
N ARG A 72 16.77 -0.74 -66.07
CA ARG A 72 17.96 -1.30 -65.42
C ARG A 72 19.25 -0.67 -65.92
N ASP A 73 19.26 -0.04 -67.09
CA ASP A 73 20.40 0.77 -67.58
C ASP A 73 20.63 1.96 -66.65
N THR A 74 19.59 2.62 -66.19
CA THR A 74 19.70 3.76 -65.23
C THR A 74 20.28 3.29 -63.88
N ILE A 75 19.86 2.14 -63.40
CA ILE A 75 20.40 1.53 -62.19
C ILE A 75 21.87 1.16 -62.37
N ALA A 76 22.24 0.59 -63.47
CA ALA A 76 23.59 0.21 -63.82
C ALA A 76 24.52 1.46 -63.89
N ASP A 77 24.05 2.57 -64.46
CA ASP A 77 24.76 3.84 -64.51
C ASP A 77 25.00 4.44 -63.10
N ILE A 78 24.01 4.39 -62.20
CA ILE A 78 24.18 4.83 -60.83
C ILE A 78 25.20 3.96 -60.07
N ILE A 79 25.17 2.63 -60.25
CA ILE A 79 26.15 1.70 -59.68
C ILE A 79 27.54 2.04 -60.15
N TRP A 80 27.72 2.27 -61.47
CA TRP A 80 29.00 2.59 -62.05
C TRP A 80 29.56 3.91 -61.51
N ARG A 81 28.78 4.99 -61.44
CA ARG A 81 29.16 6.28 -60.84
C ARG A 81 29.56 6.17 -59.37
N LEU A 82 28.85 5.37 -58.59
CA LEU A 82 29.19 5.10 -57.18
C LEU A 82 30.51 4.38 -57.04
N ARG A 83 30.78 3.42 -57.93
CA ARG A 83 32.07 2.67 -57.92
C ARG A 83 33.24 3.54 -58.35
N GLU A 84 33.08 4.40 -59.35
CA GLU A 84 34.12 5.38 -59.74
C GLU A 84 34.45 6.32 -58.55
N GLN A 85 33.50 6.70 -57.77
CA GLN A 85 33.70 7.57 -56.60
C GLN A 85 34.10 6.79 -55.33
N GLY A 86 34.41 5.51 -55.47
CA GLY A 86 35.05 4.71 -54.42
C GLY A 86 34.08 4.07 -53.43
N ALA A 87 32.82 3.90 -53.77
CA ALA A 87 31.90 3.10 -52.96
C ALA A 87 32.40 1.65 -52.81
N GLY A 88 32.20 1.06 -51.65
CA GLY A 88 32.58 -0.34 -51.35
C GLY A 88 31.60 -1.35 -51.96
N VAL A 89 30.88 -2.11 -51.12
CA VAL A 89 29.82 -3.01 -51.60
C VAL A 89 28.55 -2.22 -51.90
N ILE A 90 27.87 -2.50 -53.01
CA ILE A 90 26.61 -1.90 -53.38
C ILE A 90 25.46 -2.90 -53.11
N VAL A 91 24.40 -2.46 -52.49
CA VAL A 91 23.29 -3.30 -52.07
C VAL A 91 22.01 -2.80 -52.72
N LEU A 92 21.31 -3.69 -53.39
CA LEU A 92 20.02 -3.41 -54.03
C LEU A 92 18.91 -4.22 -53.33
N PRO A 93 18.23 -3.65 -52.34
CA PRO A 93 17.06 -4.30 -51.71
C PRO A 93 15.84 -4.20 -52.65
N ILE A 94 16.03 -4.43 -53.94
CA ILE A 94 15.07 -4.32 -55.01
C ILE A 94 14.90 -5.68 -55.63
N LEU A 95 13.68 -6.10 -55.89
CA LEU A 95 13.37 -7.39 -56.49
C LEU A 95 13.41 -7.29 -58.05
N PHE A 96 14.27 -8.04 -58.64
CA PHE A 96 14.43 -8.15 -60.10
C PHE A 96 13.84 -9.49 -60.61
N SER A 97 12.61 -9.80 -60.26
CA SER A 97 11.95 -11.11 -60.48
C SER A 97 11.35 -11.26 -61.89
N GLU A 98 11.33 -10.21 -62.66
CA GLU A 98 10.82 -10.19 -64.04
C GLU A 98 11.78 -9.49 -64.97
N GLU A 99 11.73 -9.78 -66.27
CA GLU A 99 12.52 -9.09 -67.28
C GLU A 99 12.15 -7.60 -67.39
N ASP A 100 13.14 -6.75 -67.63
CA ASP A 100 12.92 -5.30 -67.74
C ASP A 100 12.13 -4.97 -69.02
N ARG A 101 10.98 -4.36 -68.83
CA ARG A 101 10.11 -3.91 -69.94
C ARG A 101 10.75 -2.81 -70.78
N LEU A 102 11.70 -2.06 -70.21
CA LEU A 102 12.41 -0.93 -70.84
C LEU A 102 13.77 -1.40 -71.41
N GLY A 103 14.19 -2.64 -71.16
CA GLY A 103 15.50 -3.16 -71.47
C GLY A 103 16.51 -2.93 -70.33
N GLY A 104 17.79 -3.26 -70.57
CA GLY A 104 18.89 -3.01 -69.64
C GLY A 104 19.23 -4.20 -68.74
N ASP A 105 18.58 -5.35 -68.83
CA ASP A 105 18.95 -6.56 -68.07
C ASP A 105 20.40 -6.97 -68.28
N VAL A 106 20.90 -6.90 -69.56
CA VAL A 106 22.29 -7.24 -69.91
C VAL A 106 23.27 -6.22 -69.30
N ALA A 107 23.00 -4.94 -69.44
CA ALA A 107 23.87 -3.88 -68.89
C ALA A 107 23.97 -3.96 -67.35
N LEU A 108 22.83 -4.23 -66.67
CA LEU A 108 22.83 -4.45 -65.23
C LEU A 108 23.61 -5.70 -64.84
N ALA A 109 23.45 -6.84 -65.59
CA ALA A 109 24.18 -8.07 -65.33
C ALA A 109 25.69 -7.89 -65.46
N GLU A 110 26.17 -7.21 -66.54
CA GLU A 110 27.56 -6.88 -66.73
C GLU A 110 28.09 -5.99 -65.64
N THR A 111 27.33 -4.97 -65.21
CA THR A 111 27.72 -4.06 -64.10
C THR A 111 27.80 -4.82 -62.75
N ILE A 112 26.92 -5.77 -62.51
CA ILE A 112 26.89 -6.59 -61.28
C ILE A 112 28.14 -7.50 -61.21
N VAL A 113 28.53 -8.13 -62.28
CA VAL A 113 29.71 -9.04 -62.32
C VAL A 113 31.00 -8.30 -61.98
N ASP A 114 31.20 -7.11 -62.55
CA ASP A 114 32.42 -6.36 -62.42
C ASP A 114 32.54 -5.56 -61.10
N ASN A 115 31.41 -5.53 -60.35
CA ASN A 115 31.34 -4.74 -59.11
C ASN A 115 30.80 -5.62 -57.97
N ALA A 116 31.22 -5.32 -56.74
CA ALA A 116 30.73 -6.02 -55.55
C ALA A 116 29.26 -5.62 -55.25
N VAL A 117 28.32 -6.17 -56.00
CA VAL A 117 26.89 -5.89 -55.90
C VAL A 117 26.15 -7.07 -55.27
N VAL A 118 25.27 -6.78 -54.29
CA VAL A 118 24.39 -7.77 -53.66
C VAL A 118 22.94 -7.38 -53.95
N ILE A 119 22.17 -8.32 -54.53
CA ILE A 119 20.77 -8.11 -54.88
C ILE A 119 19.83 -8.89 -53.99
N ALA A 120 18.55 -8.49 -54.03
CA ALA A 120 17.53 -9.05 -53.16
C ALA A 120 16.80 -10.24 -53.77
N GLN A 121 16.34 -11.15 -52.89
CA GLN A 121 15.29 -12.12 -53.10
C GLN A 121 14.32 -12.07 -51.90
N THR A 122 13.12 -12.59 -52.07
CA THR A 122 12.09 -12.60 -51.01
C THR A 122 11.43 -13.96 -50.85
N GLY A 123 11.27 -14.42 -49.59
CA GLY A 123 10.48 -15.58 -49.26
C GLY A 123 9.00 -15.32 -49.57
N SER A 124 8.32 -16.31 -50.06
CA SER A 124 6.90 -16.27 -50.49
C SER A 124 6.12 -17.45 -49.91
N THR A 125 4.84 -17.27 -49.72
CA THR A 125 3.89 -18.33 -49.39
C THR A 125 3.21 -18.93 -50.61
N ASP A 126 3.30 -18.25 -51.76
CA ASP A 126 2.49 -18.60 -52.96
C ASP A 126 3.31 -18.88 -54.19
N VAL A 127 4.56 -18.42 -54.22
CA VAL A 127 5.43 -18.46 -55.42
C VAL A 127 6.79 -19.04 -55.08
N ASP A 128 7.24 -20.05 -55.84
CA ASP A 128 8.58 -20.55 -55.77
C ASP A 128 9.22 -20.46 -57.19
N ARG A 129 10.04 -19.42 -57.42
CA ARG A 129 10.61 -19.13 -58.72
C ARG A 129 11.97 -18.44 -58.57
N ASN A 130 12.95 -19.03 -59.22
CA ASN A 130 14.33 -18.47 -59.34
C ASN A 130 15.02 -18.17 -57.99
N GLY A 131 14.65 -18.86 -56.90
CA GLY A 131 15.36 -18.75 -55.65
C GLY A 131 16.81 -19.14 -55.81
N VAL A 132 17.75 -18.33 -55.24
CA VAL A 132 19.18 -18.58 -55.29
C VAL A 132 19.63 -19.06 -53.91
N PRO A 133 19.68 -20.37 -53.64
CA PRO A 133 20.14 -20.92 -52.39
C PRO A 133 21.67 -20.74 -52.23
N ARG A 134 22.11 -20.67 -50.98
CA ARG A 134 23.53 -20.66 -50.66
C ARG A 134 23.87 -21.82 -49.74
N GLY A 135 24.77 -22.70 -50.23
CA GLY A 135 25.24 -23.82 -49.42
C GLY A 135 25.89 -23.37 -48.12
N VAL A 136 25.59 -24.06 -47.03
CA VAL A 136 26.12 -23.79 -45.70
C VAL A 136 26.79 -25.01 -45.10
N ALA A 137 27.94 -24.79 -44.44
CA ALA A 137 28.55 -25.83 -43.64
C ALA A 137 27.83 -25.98 -42.31
N LYS A 138 27.15 -27.09 -42.09
CA LYS A 138 26.32 -27.35 -40.91
C LYS A 138 27.14 -28.09 -39.87
N ILE A 139 27.13 -27.60 -38.61
CA ILE A 139 27.63 -28.29 -37.42
C ILE A 139 26.40 -28.53 -36.54
N GLY A 140 26.01 -29.78 -36.36
CA GLY A 140 24.71 -30.18 -35.81
C GLY A 140 23.62 -30.19 -36.87
N ASP A 141 22.37 -30.14 -36.43
CA ASP A 141 21.20 -30.06 -37.31
C ASP A 141 20.45 -28.73 -37.09
N PRO A 142 20.71 -27.68 -37.88
CA PRO A 142 20.08 -26.37 -37.72
C PRO A 142 18.71 -26.29 -38.38
N LEU A 143 18.38 -27.14 -39.34
CA LEU A 143 17.19 -26.98 -40.19
C LEU A 143 15.89 -26.87 -39.41
N PRO A 144 15.60 -27.71 -38.38
CA PRO A 144 14.36 -27.62 -37.64
C PRO A 144 14.11 -26.30 -36.92
N PHE A 145 15.16 -25.50 -36.74
CA PHE A 145 15.11 -24.23 -35.99
C PHE A 145 15.05 -23.01 -36.91
N LEU A 146 15.40 -23.16 -38.21
CA LEU A 146 15.37 -22.04 -39.14
C LEU A 146 13.94 -21.68 -39.53
N TYR A 147 13.72 -20.38 -39.81
CA TYR A 147 12.44 -19.94 -40.35
C TYR A 147 12.21 -20.55 -41.74
N GLU A 148 11.09 -21.17 -41.95
CA GLU A 148 10.73 -21.86 -43.20
C GLU A 148 9.75 -21.01 -44.01
N TRP A 149 10.05 -20.86 -45.29
CA TRP A 149 9.16 -20.32 -46.29
C TRP A 149 8.65 -21.45 -47.22
N ASP A 150 7.43 -21.29 -47.78
CA ASP A 150 6.89 -22.25 -48.75
C ASP A 150 7.56 -22.17 -50.09
N GLY A 151 8.09 -20.98 -50.47
CA GLY A 151 8.78 -20.74 -51.70
C GLY A 151 9.69 -19.49 -51.66
N MET A 152 10.41 -19.21 -52.69
CA MET A 152 11.28 -18.04 -52.91
C MET A 152 10.93 -17.36 -54.21
N LEU A 153 10.85 -16.04 -54.23
CA LEU A 153 10.84 -15.20 -55.41
C LEU A 153 12.21 -14.57 -55.58
N GLY A 154 13.02 -15.16 -56.42
CA GLY A 154 14.39 -14.71 -56.75
C GLY A 154 14.46 -13.79 -57.96
N PRO A 155 15.67 -13.27 -58.27
CA PRO A 155 15.92 -12.51 -59.47
C PRO A 155 15.81 -13.39 -60.73
N ILE A 156 15.70 -12.75 -61.91
CA ILE A 156 15.79 -13.48 -63.18
C ILE A 156 17.16 -14.18 -63.28
N PRO A 157 17.26 -15.34 -63.92
CA PRO A 157 18.49 -16.15 -63.98
C PRO A 157 19.72 -15.34 -64.42
N LEU A 158 19.53 -14.48 -65.42
CA LEU A 158 20.62 -13.62 -65.91
C LEU A 158 21.26 -12.75 -64.82
N LEU A 159 20.48 -12.23 -63.89
CA LEU A 159 21.00 -11.42 -62.76
C LEU A 159 21.43 -12.32 -61.59
N GLY A 160 20.66 -13.34 -61.26
CA GLY A 160 20.95 -14.24 -60.13
C GLY A 160 22.25 -15.03 -60.29
N ASP A 161 22.54 -15.54 -61.51
CA ASP A 161 23.75 -16.32 -61.81
C ASP A 161 25.00 -15.44 -61.83
N ASN A 162 24.87 -14.14 -62.16
CA ASN A 162 25.95 -13.20 -62.26
C ASN A 162 26.19 -12.38 -60.99
N ALA A 163 25.25 -12.39 -60.03
CA ALA A 163 25.39 -11.61 -58.79
C ALA A 163 26.41 -12.24 -57.83
N PRO A 164 27.40 -11.47 -57.35
CA PRO A 164 28.32 -11.90 -56.29
C PRO A 164 27.59 -12.37 -55.02
N GLY A 165 26.41 -11.79 -54.73
CA GLY A 165 25.58 -12.17 -53.62
C GLY A 165 24.08 -11.96 -53.88
N VAL A 166 23.23 -12.92 -53.44
CA VAL A 166 21.78 -12.80 -53.45
C VAL A 166 21.28 -13.10 -52.05
N GLY A 167 20.54 -12.17 -51.42
CA GLY A 167 20.10 -12.30 -50.03
C GLY A 167 18.61 -12.00 -49.82
N VAL A 168 18.06 -12.58 -48.78
CA VAL A 168 16.62 -12.46 -48.43
C VAL A 168 16.40 -11.14 -47.71
N VAL A 169 15.35 -10.39 -48.12
CA VAL A 169 14.96 -9.09 -47.54
C VAL A 169 13.83 -9.16 -46.54
N ASN A 170 13.18 -10.32 -46.39
CA ASN A 170 12.05 -10.46 -45.52
C ASN A 170 12.40 -10.19 -44.06
N THR A 171 11.52 -9.52 -43.40
CA THR A 171 11.51 -9.40 -41.94
C THR A 171 10.44 -10.30 -41.36
N THR A 172 10.66 -10.80 -40.16
CA THR A 172 9.68 -11.58 -39.40
C THR A 172 9.20 -10.73 -38.22
N PRO A 173 8.09 -9.99 -38.36
CA PRO A 173 7.56 -9.21 -37.25
C PRO A 173 7.24 -10.10 -36.04
N GLU A 174 7.38 -9.53 -34.85
CA GLU A 174 6.96 -10.18 -33.60
C GLU A 174 5.43 -10.26 -33.53
N ILE A 175 4.93 -10.88 -32.48
CA ILE A 175 3.49 -11.14 -32.27
C ILE A 175 2.63 -9.86 -32.26
N ASP A 176 3.23 -8.69 -31.99
CA ASP A 176 2.58 -7.38 -32.01
C ASP A 176 2.81 -6.59 -33.33
N GLY A 177 3.33 -7.26 -34.37
CA GLY A 177 3.56 -6.69 -35.68
C GLY A 177 4.83 -5.82 -35.82
N VAL A 178 5.65 -5.68 -34.77
CA VAL A 178 6.86 -4.84 -34.73
C VAL A 178 8.09 -5.68 -35.04
N VAL A 179 8.97 -5.19 -35.91
CA VAL A 179 10.23 -5.85 -36.27
C VAL A 179 11.30 -5.50 -35.24
N ARG A 180 11.74 -6.49 -34.46
CA ARG A 180 12.82 -6.33 -33.46
C ARG A 180 13.97 -7.29 -33.69
N ARG A 181 13.68 -8.45 -34.25
CA ARG A 181 14.65 -9.49 -34.59
C ARG A 181 14.53 -9.82 -36.06
N VAL A 182 15.67 -10.16 -36.66
CA VAL A 182 15.70 -10.59 -38.04
C VAL A 182 16.42 -11.93 -38.13
N PRO A 183 15.87 -12.94 -38.83
CA PRO A 183 16.55 -14.18 -39.08
C PRO A 183 17.71 -13.94 -40.06
N LEU A 184 18.91 -14.44 -39.72
CA LEU A 184 20.07 -14.31 -40.56
C LEU A 184 20.13 -15.36 -41.65
N ILE A 185 19.48 -16.51 -41.44
CA ILE A 185 19.37 -17.61 -42.39
C ILE A 185 17.98 -18.19 -42.30
N MET A 186 17.41 -18.47 -43.48
CA MET A 186 16.07 -19.05 -43.65
C MET A 186 16.20 -20.31 -44.50
N ARG A 187 15.14 -21.09 -44.61
CA ARG A 187 15.10 -22.32 -45.42
C ARG A 187 13.86 -22.47 -46.28
N ILE A 188 14.00 -23.23 -47.32
CA ILE A 188 12.88 -23.87 -48.06
C ILE A 188 13.29 -25.34 -48.20
N GLY A 189 12.51 -26.22 -47.58
CA GLY A 189 12.92 -27.62 -47.48
C GLY A 189 14.30 -27.78 -46.85
N ASP A 190 15.22 -28.41 -47.54
CA ASP A 190 16.62 -28.62 -47.08
C ASP A 190 17.60 -27.54 -47.54
N GLU A 191 17.16 -26.61 -48.38
CA GLU A 191 18.00 -25.53 -48.93
C GLU A 191 17.97 -24.34 -47.99
N THR A 192 19.10 -23.63 -47.90
CA THR A 192 19.30 -22.46 -47.02
C THR A 192 19.50 -21.18 -47.81
N TYR A 193 18.90 -20.10 -47.31
CA TYR A 193 18.88 -18.78 -47.91
C TYR A 193 19.35 -17.75 -46.87
N PRO A 194 20.48 -17.07 -47.13
CA PRO A 194 20.99 -16.04 -46.20
C PRO A 194 20.18 -14.77 -46.32
N ALA A 195 20.06 -14.02 -45.18
CA ALA A 195 19.57 -12.65 -45.19
C ALA A 195 20.48 -11.75 -46.00
N LEU A 196 19.95 -10.65 -46.56
CA LEU A 196 20.69 -9.70 -47.39
C LEU A 196 21.95 -9.19 -46.67
N ALA A 197 21.87 -8.84 -45.39
CA ALA A 197 23.01 -8.41 -44.59
C ALA A 197 24.14 -9.46 -44.48
N VAL A 198 23.80 -10.76 -44.40
CA VAL A 198 24.79 -11.87 -44.35
C VAL A 198 25.53 -11.98 -45.67
N GLU A 199 24.81 -11.87 -46.78
CA GLU A 199 25.42 -11.90 -48.13
C GLU A 199 26.30 -10.66 -48.36
N VAL A 200 25.92 -9.49 -47.91
CA VAL A 200 26.76 -8.28 -47.99
C VAL A 200 28.06 -8.49 -47.26
N ILE A 201 28.07 -9.02 -46.05
CA ILE A 201 29.32 -9.30 -45.31
C ILE A 201 30.14 -10.39 -46.01
N ARG A 202 29.50 -11.46 -46.49
CA ARG A 202 30.18 -12.53 -47.23
C ARG A 202 30.89 -12.01 -48.45
N VAL A 203 30.25 -11.16 -49.26
CA VAL A 203 30.83 -10.52 -50.44
C VAL A 203 31.94 -9.55 -50.05
N ALA A 204 31.74 -8.73 -49.03
CA ALA A 204 32.72 -7.76 -48.56
C ALA A 204 34.07 -8.41 -48.16
N VAL A 205 34.02 -9.58 -47.51
CA VAL A 205 35.21 -10.31 -47.06
C VAL A 205 35.69 -11.35 -48.06
N GLY A 206 35.03 -11.51 -49.22
CA GLY A 206 35.38 -12.51 -50.23
C GLY A 206 35.19 -13.96 -49.77
N ALA A 207 34.34 -14.25 -48.84
CA ALA A 207 34.12 -15.59 -48.31
C ALA A 207 33.32 -16.46 -49.30
N PRO A 208 33.65 -17.77 -49.46
CA PRO A 208 32.96 -18.64 -50.41
C PRO A 208 31.55 -19.06 -49.87
N SER A 209 31.41 -19.18 -48.56
CA SER A 209 30.16 -19.60 -47.92
C SER A 209 30.16 -19.21 -46.46
N TYR A 210 29.16 -19.69 -45.69
CA TYR A 210 29.07 -19.48 -44.24
C TYR A 210 28.87 -20.79 -43.50
N GLN A 211 29.00 -20.77 -42.18
CA GLN A 211 28.89 -21.94 -41.29
C GLN A 211 27.79 -21.67 -40.24
N ILE A 212 26.97 -22.67 -39.98
CA ILE A 212 25.96 -22.63 -38.90
C ILE A 212 26.35 -23.66 -37.86
N LYS A 213 26.37 -23.27 -36.60
CA LYS A 213 26.47 -24.19 -35.46
C LYS A 213 25.15 -24.25 -34.69
N SER A 214 24.62 -25.47 -34.53
CA SER A 214 23.43 -25.75 -33.72
C SER A 214 23.69 -26.82 -32.70
N THR A 215 22.85 -26.82 -31.66
CA THR A 215 22.72 -27.83 -30.60
C THR A 215 21.27 -28.35 -30.59
N PRO A 216 20.93 -29.35 -29.77
CA PRO A 216 19.53 -29.76 -29.57
C PRO A 216 18.62 -28.64 -29.04
N ALA A 217 19.18 -27.55 -28.50
CA ALA A 217 18.41 -26.39 -28.01
C ALA A 217 18.18 -25.31 -29.08
N GLY A 218 18.78 -25.43 -30.29
CA GLY A 218 18.67 -24.46 -31.37
C GLY A 218 19.99 -24.05 -31.99
N VAL A 219 19.94 -23.04 -32.85
CA VAL A 219 21.11 -22.42 -33.44
C VAL A 219 21.82 -21.59 -32.36
N GLU A 220 23.16 -21.70 -32.30
CA GLU A 220 24.00 -20.92 -31.38
C GLU A 220 24.63 -19.72 -32.05
N LYS A 221 25.16 -19.97 -33.26
CA LYS A 221 25.99 -18.96 -33.95
C LYS A 221 26.16 -19.25 -35.44
N ILE A 222 26.44 -18.15 -36.14
CA ILE A 222 26.77 -18.15 -37.56
C ILE A 222 28.17 -17.60 -37.69
N ARG A 223 28.96 -18.19 -38.58
CA ARG A 223 30.33 -17.77 -38.90
C ARG A 223 30.50 -17.54 -40.41
N ILE A 224 30.95 -16.39 -40.78
CA ILE A 224 31.45 -16.08 -42.13
C ILE A 224 32.98 -16.15 -42.06
N PRO A 225 33.66 -17.00 -42.87
CA PRO A 225 35.11 -17.06 -42.87
C PRO A 225 35.72 -15.67 -43.14
N GLY A 226 36.69 -15.25 -42.30
CA GLY A 226 37.28 -13.91 -42.40
C GLY A 226 36.52 -12.82 -41.61
N TYR A 227 35.38 -13.16 -40.96
CA TYR A 227 34.59 -12.24 -40.18
C TYR A 227 34.36 -12.76 -38.74
N PRO A 228 34.12 -11.90 -37.74
CA PRO A 228 33.82 -12.30 -36.40
C PRO A 228 32.55 -13.18 -36.33
N VAL A 229 32.47 -14.03 -35.30
CA VAL A 229 31.32 -14.92 -35.08
C VAL A 229 30.12 -14.12 -34.64
N VAL A 230 28.94 -14.39 -35.25
CA VAL A 230 27.69 -13.78 -34.90
C VAL A 230 26.89 -14.76 -34.04
N ASN A 231 26.61 -14.43 -32.78
CA ASN A 231 25.76 -15.21 -31.92
C ASN A 231 24.28 -14.95 -32.27
N THR A 232 23.43 -15.98 -32.18
CA THR A 232 22.01 -15.88 -32.53
C THR A 232 21.12 -16.40 -31.40
N ASP A 233 19.84 -16.12 -31.52
CA ASP A 233 18.84 -16.86 -30.77
C ASP A 233 18.68 -18.29 -31.34
N PRO A 234 17.93 -19.19 -30.68
CA PRO A 234 17.72 -20.57 -31.15
C PRO A 234 17.19 -20.69 -32.58
N ASN A 235 16.51 -19.66 -33.08
CA ASN A 235 15.97 -19.61 -34.45
C ASN A 235 16.82 -18.86 -35.48
N ALA A 236 18.13 -18.76 -35.21
CA ALA A 236 19.07 -18.04 -36.05
C ALA A 236 18.76 -16.55 -36.23
N ARG A 237 18.08 -15.90 -35.28
CA ARG A 237 17.75 -14.47 -35.32
C ARG A 237 18.68 -13.69 -34.44
N ILE A 238 18.88 -12.39 -34.78
CA ILE A 238 19.54 -11.41 -33.92
C ILE A 238 18.59 -10.28 -33.54
N TRP A 239 18.77 -9.74 -32.34
CA TRP A 239 18.13 -8.52 -31.91
C TRP A 239 18.79 -7.34 -32.59
N LEU A 240 18.00 -6.41 -33.13
CA LEU A 240 18.51 -5.22 -33.82
C LEU A 240 18.62 -4.06 -32.83
N ARG A 241 19.72 -3.29 -33.01
CA ARG A 241 19.93 -2.04 -32.27
C ARG A 241 19.53 -0.86 -33.13
N TRP A 242 18.35 -0.28 -32.83
CA TRP A 242 17.69 0.76 -33.64
C TRP A 242 18.18 2.17 -33.31
N ASN A 243 19.49 2.35 -33.08
CA ASN A 243 20.12 3.63 -32.73
C ASN A 243 20.99 4.22 -33.86
N THR A 244 20.83 3.73 -35.09
CA THR A 244 21.70 4.16 -36.21
C THR A 244 20.89 4.95 -37.22
N GLU A 245 21.45 6.10 -37.61
CA GLU A 245 21.05 6.92 -38.75
C GLU A 245 22.01 6.72 -39.88
N PHE A 246 21.55 6.81 -41.11
CA PHE A 246 22.39 6.63 -42.32
C PHE A 246 22.53 7.94 -43.08
N THR A 247 23.78 8.25 -43.47
CA THR A 247 24.04 9.33 -44.44
C THR A 247 23.28 9.05 -45.72
N THR A 248 22.33 9.91 -46.09
CA THR A 248 21.46 9.71 -47.26
C THR A 248 21.76 10.76 -48.32
N ILE A 249 21.95 10.36 -49.58
CA ILE A 249 22.13 11.23 -50.73
C ILE A 249 21.09 10.84 -51.78
N SER A 250 20.53 11.80 -52.51
CA SER A 250 19.62 11.53 -53.63
C SER A 250 20.34 10.78 -54.75
N ALA A 251 19.67 9.84 -55.40
CA ALA A 251 20.16 9.18 -56.62
C ALA A 251 20.31 10.16 -57.81
N ALA A 252 19.68 11.33 -57.74
CA ALA A 252 19.83 12.44 -58.68
C ALA A 252 21.18 13.19 -58.53
N SER A 253 21.95 12.94 -57.47
CA SER A 253 23.22 13.62 -57.22
C SER A 253 24.30 13.20 -58.22
N ASP A 254 25.16 14.14 -58.58
CA ASP A 254 26.38 13.86 -59.34
C ASP A 254 27.59 13.62 -58.42
N ASP A 255 27.49 14.04 -57.15
CA ASP A 255 28.54 13.87 -56.13
C ASP A 255 28.14 12.82 -55.09
N TYR A 256 28.83 11.69 -55.15
CA TYR A 256 28.69 10.60 -54.18
C TYR A 256 29.95 10.46 -53.28
N SER A 257 30.76 11.49 -53.15
CA SER A 257 32.02 11.47 -52.37
C SER A 257 31.79 11.03 -50.91
N ALA A 258 30.64 11.38 -50.32
CA ALA A 258 30.27 10.94 -48.97
C ALA A 258 30.02 9.42 -48.85
N MET A 259 29.95 8.69 -49.97
CA MET A 259 29.79 7.23 -50.05
C MET A 259 31.11 6.49 -50.22
N THR A 260 32.24 7.20 -50.34
CA THR A 260 33.56 6.61 -50.49
C THR A 260 33.89 5.66 -49.32
N GLY A 261 34.28 4.43 -49.64
CA GLY A 261 34.63 3.38 -48.67
C GLY A 261 33.44 2.73 -47.96
N LYS A 262 32.23 3.25 -48.11
CA LYS A 262 31.06 2.71 -47.46
C LYS A 262 30.39 1.58 -48.25
N THR A 263 29.63 0.73 -47.53
CA THR A 263 28.60 -0.10 -48.13
C THR A 263 27.42 0.79 -48.45
N VAL A 264 26.98 0.83 -49.71
CA VAL A 264 25.95 1.74 -50.20
C VAL A 264 24.70 0.99 -50.55
N ILE A 265 23.59 1.36 -49.89
CA ILE A 265 22.26 0.80 -50.16
C ILE A 265 21.52 1.75 -51.11
N ILE A 266 21.16 1.28 -52.28
CA ILE A 266 20.32 2.01 -53.24
C ILE A 266 18.88 1.55 -53.04
N ALA A 267 17.99 2.42 -52.53
CA ALA A 267 16.65 2.03 -52.17
C ALA A 267 15.60 3.11 -52.43
N PRO A 268 14.37 2.74 -52.81
CA PRO A 268 13.28 3.70 -52.98
C PRO A 268 12.84 4.28 -51.64
N THR A 269 12.70 5.63 -51.63
CA THR A 269 12.23 6.41 -50.46
C THR A 269 11.12 7.38 -50.84
N ALA A 270 10.87 7.59 -52.14
CA ALA A 270 9.76 8.45 -52.57
C ALA A 270 8.39 7.88 -52.17
N ALA A 271 7.45 8.78 -51.91
CA ALA A 271 6.11 8.40 -51.49
C ALA A 271 5.40 7.45 -52.46
N GLY A 272 4.90 6.34 -51.98
CA GLY A 272 4.19 5.31 -52.74
C GLY A 272 5.12 4.35 -53.54
N THR A 273 6.46 4.47 -53.45
CA THR A 273 7.39 3.56 -54.12
C THR A 273 7.87 2.40 -53.24
N THR A 274 7.68 2.49 -51.94
CA THR A 274 8.11 1.50 -50.96
C THR A 274 7.09 1.34 -49.85
N THR A 275 7.18 0.24 -49.10
CA THR A 275 6.37 -0.03 -47.93
C THR A 275 7.11 0.42 -46.67
N LEU A 276 6.31 0.74 -45.61
CA LEU A 276 6.80 1.00 -44.27
C LEU A 276 6.66 -0.23 -43.39
N VAL A 277 7.53 -0.39 -42.44
CA VAL A 277 7.50 -1.45 -41.43
C VAL A 277 7.52 -0.84 -40.04
N ALA A 278 6.74 -1.40 -39.12
CA ALA A 278 6.74 -0.96 -37.74
C ALA A 278 8.00 -1.44 -37.01
N THR A 279 8.67 -0.51 -36.32
CA THR A 279 9.90 -0.76 -35.57
C THR A 279 9.82 -0.16 -34.16
N PRO A 280 10.72 -0.49 -33.21
CA PRO A 280 10.75 0.10 -31.87
C PRO A 280 10.86 1.64 -31.85
N THR A 281 11.44 2.23 -32.89
CA THR A 281 11.62 3.69 -33.03
C THR A 281 10.61 4.37 -33.93
N GLY A 282 9.58 3.65 -34.36
CA GLY A 282 8.53 4.14 -35.24
C GLY A 282 8.50 3.43 -36.60
N GLU A 283 7.74 3.96 -37.55
CA GLU A 283 7.67 3.42 -38.92
C GLU A 283 8.96 3.74 -39.67
N GLN A 284 9.50 2.76 -40.37
CA GLN A 284 10.74 2.87 -41.16
C GLN A 284 10.51 2.26 -42.54
N TYR A 285 11.31 2.68 -43.54
CA TYR A 285 11.31 2.07 -44.87
C TYR A 285 11.70 0.58 -44.82
N SER A 286 11.13 -0.22 -45.68
CA SER A 286 11.25 -1.70 -45.67
C SER A 286 12.70 -2.21 -45.79
N PHE A 287 13.64 -1.40 -46.34
CA PHE A 287 15.07 -1.76 -46.42
C PHE A 287 15.83 -1.50 -45.12
N VAL A 288 15.32 -0.63 -44.23
CA VAL A 288 16.03 -0.19 -43.00
C VAL A 288 16.33 -1.35 -42.05
N PRO A 289 15.45 -2.34 -41.83
CA PRO A 289 15.81 -3.52 -41.05
C PRO A 289 17.05 -4.25 -41.55
N ALA A 290 17.23 -4.37 -42.87
CA ALA A 290 18.43 -4.99 -43.44
C ALA A 290 19.70 -4.11 -43.22
N ALA A 291 19.55 -2.80 -43.34
CA ALA A 291 20.66 -1.84 -43.06
C ALA A 291 21.07 -1.89 -41.57
N ILE A 292 20.07 -1.89 -40.63
CA ILE A 292 20.33 -2.01 -39.20
C ILE A 292 20.91 -3.39 -38.84
N THR A 293 20.44 -4.48 -39.48
CA THR A 293 21.03 -5.82 -39.32
C THR A 293 22.52 -5.80 -39.69
N LEU A 294 22.86 -5.22 -40.83
CA LEU A 294 24.23 -5.09 -41.29
C LEU A 294 25.05 -4.28 -40.29
N GLN A 295 24.57 -3.11 -39.87
CA GLN A 295 25.30 -2.24 -38.93
C GLN A 295 25.50 -2.93 -37.57
N THR A 296 24.45 -3.62 -37.04
CA THR A 296 24.52 -4.35 -35.75
C THR A 296 25.62 -5.42 -35.81
N VAL A 297 25.75 -6.09 -36.95
CA VAL A 297 26.79 -7.11 -37.14
C VAL A 297 28.17 -6.48 -37.35
N ILE A 298 28.29 -5.37 -38.08
CA ILE A 298 29.56 -4.66 -38.31
C ILE A 298 30.11 -4.14 -36.98
N ASN A 299 29.29 -3.50 -36.17
CA ASN A 299 29.70 -2.95 -34.87
C ASN A 299 30.05 -4.06 -33.84
N GLY A 300 29.59 -5.28 -34.06
CA GLY A 300 29.66 -6.34 -33.03
C GLY A 300 28.81 -6.09 -31.80
N GLU A 301 27.89 -5.14 -31.88
CA GLU A 301 26.98 -4.74 -30.81
C GLU A 301 25.77 -5.69 -30.69
N GLN A 302 26.06 -6.94 -30.39
CA GLN A 302 25.04 -7.97 -30.34
C GLN A 302 24.26 -7.94 -29.01
N ILE A 303 22.99 -7.56 -29.09
CA ILE A 303 22.07 -7.68 -27.96
C ILE A 303 21.82 -9.17 -27.72
N THR A 304 22.14 -9.64 -26.52
CA THR A 304 21.99 -11.07 -26.18
C THR A 304 21.15 -11.25 -24.95
N ARG A 305 20.36 -12.32 -24.93
CA ARG A 305 19.68 -12.78 -23.73
C ARG A 305 20.58 -13.82 -23.05
N PRO A 306 21.14 -13.53 -21.85
CA PRO A 306 22.07 -14.46 -21.21
C PRO A 306 21.36 -15.76 -20.84
N TRP A 307 22.05 -16.89 -20.89
CA TRP A 307 21.49 -18.23 -20.60
C TRP A 307 20.94 -18.33 -19.18
N TRP A 308 21.48 -17.58 -18.23
CA TRP A 308 20.98 -17.52 -16.85
C TRP A 308 19.80 -16.58 -16.67
N GLY A 309 19.49 -15.72 -17.66
CA GLY A 309 18.51 -14.64 -17.57
C GLY A 309 17.14 -15.15 -17.13
N ARG A 310 16.60 -16.17 -17.81
CA ARG A 310 15.28 -16.74 -17.46
C ARG A 310 15.23 -17.27 -16.03
N ILE A 311 16.28 -17.93 -15.55
CA ILE A 311 16.35 -18.46 -14.19
C ILE A 311 16.38 -17.33 -13.17
N ALA A 312 17.18 -16.28 -13.42
CA ALA A 312 17.27 -15.11 -12.57
C ALA A 312 15.95 -14.35 -12.49
N GLU A 313 15.29 -14.14 -13.63
CA GLU A 313 13.98 -13.46 -13.74
C GLU A 313 12.88 -14.21 -12.98
N LEU A 314 12.77 -15.53 -13.16
CA LEU A 314 11.82 -16.38 -12.41
C LEU A 314 12.13 -16.37 -10.91
N SER A 315 13.43 -16.48 -10.55
CA SER A 315 13.85 -16.44 -9.15
C SER A 315 13.54 -15.09 -8.51
N ALA A 316 13.78 -13.98 -9.23
CA ALA A 316 13.44 -12.65 -8.76
C ALA A 316 11.94 -12.49 -8.54
N THR A 317 11.10 -12.92 -9.49
CA THR A 317 9.64 -12.90 -9.36
C THR A 317 9.17 -13.65 -8.11
N GLY A 318 9.67 -14.87 -7.89
CA GLY A 318 9.30 -15.69 -6.74
C GLY A 318 9.81 -15.14 -5.41
N LEU A 319 11.09 -14.77 -5.34
CA LEU A 319 11.72 -14.30 -4.10
C LEU A 319 11.20 -12.92 -3.67
N LEU A 320 11.02 -11.99 -4.60
CA LEU A 320 10.49 -10.66 -4.30
C LEU A 320 9.01 -10.72 -3.88
N GLY A 321 8.22 -11.56 -4.55
CA GLY A 321 6.84 -11.83 -4.14
C GLY A 321 6.77 -12.42 -2.73
N LEU A 322 7.58 -13.45 -2.43
CA LEU A 322 7.65 -14.07 -1.11
C LEU A 322 8.13 -13.07 -0.03
N LEU A 323 9.17 -12.29 -0.33
CA LEU A 323 9.67 -11.25 0.57
C LEU A 323 8.57 -10.27 0.99
N LEU A 324 7.78 -9.79 0.03
CA LEU A 324 6.67 -8.87 0.30
C LEU A 324 5.55 -9.52 1.13
N VAL A 325 5.23 -10.80 0.90
CA VAL A 325 4.29 -11.57 1.74
C VAL A 325 4.80 -11.66 3.18
N VAL A 326 6.08 -11.95 3.38
CA VAL A 326 6.71 -12.05 4.70
C VAL A 326 6.74 -10.68 5.38
N LEU A 327 7.18 -9.63 4.68
CA LEU A 327 7.18 -8.26 5.22
C LEU A 327 5.77 -7.82 5.64
N ALA A 328 4.75 -8.11 4.85
CA ALA A 328 3.35 -7.81 5.18
C ALA A 328 2.88 -8.50 6.46
N ARG A 329 3.46 -9.66 6.83
CA ARG A 329 3.09 -10.39 8.05
C ARG A 329 3.65 -9.73 9.32
N PHE A 330 4.85 -9.14 9.24
CA PHE A 330 5.60 -8.68 10.41
C PHE A 330 5.81 -7.16 10.46
N ALA A 331 5.89 -6.48 9.32
CA ALA A 331 6.17 -5.05 9.24
C ALA A 331 4.90 -4.20 9.17
N PRO A 332 4.90 -2.96 9.69
CA PRO A 332 3.82 -2.00 9.50
C PRO A 332 3.71 -1.57 8.04
N TYR A 333 2.51 -1.12 7.62
CA TYR A 333 2.18 -0.82 6.21
C TYR A 333 3.11 0.21 5.55
N TYR A 334 3.64 1.19 6.30
CA TYR A 334 4.54 2.21 5.75
C TYR A 334 5.93 1.65 5.40
N ILE A 335 6.43 0.66 6.16
CA ILE A 335 7.68 -0.05 5.82
C ILE A 335 7.48 -0.90 4.56
N VAL A 336 6.35 -1.60 4.46
CA VAL A 336 6.00 -2.37 3.26
C VAL A 336 5.89 -1.44 2.05
N GLY A 337 5.24 -0.28 2.21
CA GLY A 337 5.16 0.74 1.16
C GLY A 337 6.53 1.26 0.72
N GLY A 338 7.42 1.55 1.65
CA GLY A 338 8.81 1.94 1.35
C GLY A 338 9.58 0.83 0.62
N ALA A 339 9.43 -0.43 1.05
CA ALA A 339 10.05 -1.57 0.39
C ALA A 339 9.57 -1.73 -1.06
N ILE A 340 8.27 -1.55 -1.34
CA ILE A 340 7.74 -1.59 -2.71
C ILE A 340 8.44 -0.57 -3.60
N VAL A 341 8.57 0.68 -3.14
CA VAL A 341 9.21 1.76 -3.92
C VAL A 341 10.67 1.42 -4.21
N VAL A 342 11.43 0.97 -3.21
CA VAL A 342 12.85 0.62 -3.36
C VAL A 342 13.02 -0.57 -4.31
N LEU A 343 12.24 -1.64 -4.12
CA LEU A 343 12.32 -2.84 -4.96
C LEU A 343 11.86 -2.58 -6.39
N ALA A 344 10.80 -1.79 -6.58
CA ALA A 344 10.33 -1.40 -7.91
C ALA A 344 11.38 -0.53 -8.63
N GLY A 345 11.99 0.43 -7.92
CA GLY A 345 13.09 1.22 -8.45
C GLY A 345 14.29 0.36 -8.86
N ALA A 346 14.68 -0.60 -8.03
CA ALA A 346 15.74 -1.55 -8.36
C ALA A 346 15.37 -2.45 -9.56
N ALA A 347 14.13 -2.94 -9.63
CA ALA A 347 13.65 -3.75 -10.76
C ALA A 347 13.68 -2.96 -12.08
N VAL A 348 13.29 -1.68 -12.06
CA VAL A 348 13.36 -0.81 -13.24
C VAL A 348 14.81 -0.50 -13.61
N ALA A 349 15.68 -0.22 -12.64
CA ALA A 349 17.08 0.11 -12.89
C ALA A 349 17.91 -1.07 -13.45
N THR A 350 17.55 -2.31 -13.12
CA THR A 350 18.30 -3.52 -13.50
C THR A 350 18.41 -3.70 -15.01
N PRO A 351 17.35 -3.64 -15.84
CA PRO A 351 17.47 -3.73 -17.30
C PRO A 351 18.35 -2.63 -17.88
N TYR A 352 18.24 -1.40 -17.41
CA TYR A 352 19.08 -0.28 -17.87
C TYR A 352 20.55 -0.49 -17.57
N TYR A 353 20.88 -1.01 -16.38
CA TYR A 353 22.26 -1.31 -16.01
C TYR A 353 22.87 -2.37 -16.96
N PHE A 354 22.18 -3.49 -17.17
CA PHE A 354 22.67 -4.55 -18.05
C PHE A 354 22.68 -4.15 -19.53
N TRP A 355 21.74 -3.33 -19.96
CA TRP A 355 21.71 -2.76 -21.30
C TRP A 355 22.93 -1.89 -21.56
N ASN A 356 23.23 -0.93 -20.70
CA ASN A 356 24.34 0.02 -20.90
C ASN A 356 25.73 -0.59 -20.68
N THR A 357 25.82 -1.66 -19.87
CA THR A 357 27.15 -2.24 -19.56
C THR A 357 27.53 -3.41 -20.46
N SER A 358 26.58 -4.18 -20.94
CA SER A 358 26.85 -5.48 -21.57
C SER A 358 25.91 -5.80 -22.74
N LEU A 359 24.98 -4.95 -23.09
CA LEU A 359 23.93 -5.21 -24.08
C LEU A 359 23.11 -6.50 -23.76
N TYR A 360 22.96 -6.81 -22.46
CA TYR A 360 22.15 -7.95 -22.04
C TYR A 360 20.70 -7.54 -21.90
N LEU A 361 19.84 -8.30 -22.58
CA LEU A 361 18.38 -8.15 -22.44
C LEU A 361 17.91 -8.98 -21.24
N VAL A 362 17.72 -8.30 -20.10
CA VAL A 362 17.16 -8.86 -18.87
C VAL A 362 15.75 -8.35 -18.70
N ASP A 363 14.80 -9.25 -18.45
CA ASP A 363 13.37 -8.91 -18.28
C ASP A 363 13.05 -8.64 -16.81
N ALA A 364 12.61 -7.42 -16.49
CA ALA A 364 12.12 -7.06 -15.17
C ALA A 364 10.59 -6.87 -15.10
N THR A 365 9.87 -7.11 -16.19
CA THR A 365 8.43 -6.85 -16.26
C THR A 365 7.65 -7.68 -15.25
N MET A 366 7.86 -9.00 -15.20
CA MET A 366 7.16 -9.88 -14.27
C MET A 366 7.62 -9.73 -12.82
N PRO A 367 8.92 -9.57 -12.49
CA PRO A 367 9.36 -9.12 -11.17
C PRO A 367 8.67 -7.84 -10.72
N LEU A 368 8.55 -6.83 -11.59
CA LEU A 368 7.87 -5.56 -11.28
C LEU A 368 6.37 -5.74 -11.02
N VAL A 369 5.69 -6.55 -11.86
CA VAL A 369 4.28 -6.92 -11.66
C VAL A 369 4.09 -7.61 -10.30
N ALA A 370 4.98 -8.53 -9.93
CA ALA A 370 4.93 -9.20 -8.64
C ALA A 370 5.10 -8.19 -7.48
N ILE A 371 6.09 -7.28 -7.56
CA ILE A 371 6.32 -6.24 -6.54
C ILE A 371 5.07 -5.38 -6.38
N VAL A 372 4.47 -4.91 -7.47
CA VAL A 372 3.32 -4.00 -7.44
C VAL A 372 2.08 -4.71 -6.94
N LEU A 373 1.68 -5.83 -7.54
CA LEU A 373 0.41 -6.49 -7.21
C LEU A 373 0.43 -7.15 -5.83
N VAL A 374 1.50 -7.89 -5.49
CA VAL A 374 1.64 -8.50 -4.16
C VAL A 374 1.83 -7.43 -3.09
N GLY A 375 2.61 -6.38 -3.40
CA GLY A 375 2.86 -5.27 -2.50
C GLY A 375 1.60 -4.45 -2.21
N LEU A 376 0.83 -4.07 -3.23
CA LEU A 376 -0.44 -3.35 -3.06
C LEU A 376 -1.43 -4.19 -2.24
N HIS A 377 -1.54 -5.47 -2.54
CA HIS A 377 -2.38 -6.38 -1.76
C HIS A 377 -1.93 -6.45 -0.30
N ALA A 378 -0.62 -6.53 -0.06
CA ALA A 378 -0.04 -6.56 1.28
C ALA A 378 -0.32 -5.27 2.08
N VAL A 379 -0.13 -4.11 1.47
CA VAL A 379 -0.43 -2.79 2.09
C VAL A 379 -1.93 -2.67 2.38
N PHE A 380 -2.78 -3.02 1.41
CA PHE A 380 -4.23 -2.98 1.56
C PHE A 380 -4.69 -3.86 2.73
N ASN A 381 -4.22 -5.10 2.81
CA ASN A 381 -4.56 -6.00 3.90
C ASN A 381 -4.20 -5.44 5.27
N ARG A 382 -2.99 -4.91 5.40
CA ARG A 382 -2.52 -4.33 6.65
C ARG A 382 -3.33 -3.11 7.05
N PHE A 383 -3.57 -2.21 6.09
CA PHE A 383 -4.41 -1.03 6.30
C PHE A 383 -5.83 -1.41 6.77
N VAL A 384 -6.47 -2.37 6.09
CA VAL A 384 -7.83 -2.80 6.46
C VAL A 384 -7.86 -3.42 7.85
N LEU A 385 -6.88 -4.28 8.20
CA LEU A 385 -6.83 -4.90 9.52
C LEU A 385 -6.66 -3.86 10.63
N GLU A 386 -5.75 -2.88 10.46
CA GLU A 386 -5.55 -1.80 11.42
C GLU A 386 -6.78 -0.88 11.50
N TYR A 387 -7.41 -0.56 10.37
CA TYR A 387 -8.62 0.25 10.34
C TYR A 387 -9.78 -0.44 11.06
N VAL A 388 -10.02 -1.72 10.81
CA VAL A 388 -11.09 -2.49 11.47
C VAL A 388 -10.85 -2.58 12.96
N GLU A 389 -9.62 -2.82 13.42
CA GLU A 389 -9.29 -2.86 14.85
C GLU A 389 -9.52 -1.50 15.52
N LYS A 390 -9.09 -0.39 14.90
CA LYS A 390 -9.36 0.96 15.39
C LYS A 390 -10.86 1.27 15.47
N GLN A 391 -11.63 0.87 14.47
CA GLN A 391 -13.09 1.04 14.48
C GLN A 391 -13.78 0.17 15.53
N ARG A 392 -13.27 -1.03 15.78
CA ARG A 392 -13.76 -1.91 16.83
C ARG A 392 -13.60 -1.26 18.22
N ILE A 393 -12.40 -0.77 18.52
CA ILE A 393 -12.10 -0.07 19.77
C ILE A 393 -12.98 1.18 19.91
N LYS A 394 -13.09 1.98 18.86
CA LYS A 394 -13.97 3.15 18.86
C LYS A 394 -15.41 2.79 19.20
N LYS A 395 -15.98 1.77 18.55
CA LYS A 395 -17.36 1.33 18.82
C LYS A 395 -17.55 0.77 20.23
N GLN A 396 -16.55 0.09 20.77
CA GLN A 396 -16.60 -0.51 22.11
C GLN A 396 -16.62 0.56 23.20
N PHE A 397 -15.89 1.65 23.05
CA PHE A 397 -15.68 2.64 24.11
C PHE A 397 -16.34 4.00 23.88
N ALA A 398 -16.84 4.30 22.68
CA ALA A 398 -17.40 5.63 22.34
C ALA A 398 -18.58 6.08 23.21
N GLY A 399 -19.27 5.13 23.87
CA GLY A 399 -20.38 5.46 24.80
C GLY A 399 -19.97 5.51 26.28
N TYR A 400 -18.70 5.17 26.60
CA TYR A 400 -18.24 4.99 27.98
C TYR A 400 -17.05 5.86 28.37
N ALA A 401 -16.37 6.46 27.39
CA ALA A 401 -15.13 7.18 27.59
C ALA A 401 -15.06 8.44 26.73
N SER A 402 -14.28 9.43 27.20
CA SER A 402 -14.03 10.65 26.43
C SER A 402 -13.31 10.35 25.11
N PRO A 403 -13.40 11.25 24.11
CA PRO A 403 -12.64 11.10 22.87
C PRO A 403 -11.13 10.93 23.07
N THR A 404 -10.58 11.56 24.10
CA THR A 404 -9.16 11.47 24.48
C THR A 404 -8.79 10.06 24.93
N VAL A 405 -9.61 9.48 25.82
CA VAL A 405 -9.45 8.11 26.30
C VAL A 405 -9.59 7.11 25.16
N VAL A 406 -10.58 7.27 24.28
CA VAL A 406 -10.79 6.39 23.12
C VAL A 406 -9.57 6.43 22.19
N ARG A 407 -8.99 7.60 21.95
CA ARG A 407 -7.78 7.75 21.13
C ARG A 407 -6.59 7.01 21.74
N MET A 408 -6.36 7.19 23.03
CA MET A 408 -5.26 6.51 23.73
C MET A 408 -5.39 4.98 23.66
N LEU A 409 -6.60 4.46 23.85
CA LEU A 409 -6.87 3.01 23.73
C LEU A 409 -6.68 2.49 22.30
N GLN A 410 -6.97 3.33 21.27
CA GLN A 410 -6.70 2.99 19.87
C GLN A 410 -5.19 2.95 19.56
N GLU A 411 -4.42 3.82 20.21
CA GLU A 411 -2.96 3.87 20.05
C GLU A 411 -2.26 2.74 20.81
N ASN A 412 -2.84 2.30 21.94
CA ASN A 412 -2.29 1.27 22.82
C ASN A 412 -3.30 0.16 23.14
N PRO A 413 -3.65 -0.69 22.17
CA PRO A 413 -4.64 -1.76 22.38
C PRO A 413 -4.27 -2.80 23.45
N ALA A 414 -2.99 -2.92 23.78
CA ALA A 414 -2.49 -3.81 24.82
C ALA A 414 -3.04 -3.47 26.21
N LEU A 415 -3.28 -2.18 26.50
CA LEU A 415 -3.84 -1.73 27.77
C LEU A 415 -5.23 -2.31 28.07
N ILE A 416 -5.97 -2.68 27.02
CA ILE A 416 -7.28 -3.31 27.17
C ILE A 416 -7.13 -4.78 27.59
N LYS A 417 -6.18 -5.50 26.97
CA LYS A 417 -6.02 -6.96 27.13
C LYS A 417 -5.20 -7.33 28.37
N ASP A 418 -4.08 -6.63 28.56
CA ASP A 418 -3.13 -6.94 29.62
C ASP A 418 -3.54 -6.37 30.98
N GLY A 419 -4.49 -5.42 30.95
CA GLY A 419 -4.95 -4.69 32.12
C GLY A 419 -3.89 -3.74 32.69
N MET A 420 -4.30 -2.98 33.74
CA MET A 420 -3.40 -2.05 34.42
C MET A 420 -3.69 -1.98 35.91
N LYS A 421 -2.66 -1.68 36.69
CA LYS A 421 -2.75 -1.40 38.13
C LYS A 421 -2.37 0.05 38.37
N LYS A 422 -3.32 0.85 38.89
CA LYS A 422 -3.14 2.30 39.09
C LYS A 422 -3.78 2.80 40.37
N GLU A 423 -3.26 3.91 40.91
CA GLU A 423 -4.00 4.74 41.87
C GLU A 423 -5.08 5.50 41.09
N ILE A 424 -6.32 5.36 41.53
CA ILE A 424 -7.50 5.91 40.86
C ILE A 424 -8.50 6.43 41.88
N SER A 425 -9.44 7.24 41.43
CA SER A 425 -10.64 7.59 42.20
C SER A 425 -11.86 6.97 41.56
N ILE A 426 -12.62 6.24 42.34
CA ILE A 426 -13.82 5.54 41.92
C ILE A 426 -15.02 6.29 42.49
N CYS A 427 -16.02 6.53 41.65
CA CYS A 427 -17.29 7.10 42.05
C CYS A 427 -18.42 6.12 41.72
N PHE A 428 -19.27 5.88 42.68
CA PHE A 428 -20.59 5.29 42.48
C PHE A 428 -21.62 6.38 42.64
N SER A 429 -22.64 6.39 41.78
CA SER A 429 -23.81 7.27 41.93
C SER A 429 -25.08 6.46 41.77
N ASP A 430 -26.14 6.80 42.52
CA ASP A 430 -27.40 6.13 42.49
C ASP A 430 -28.56 7.14 42.50
N LEU A 431 -29.65 6.81 41.80
CA LEU A 431 -30.83 7.64 41.68
C LEU A 431 -31.70 7.47 42.96
N ARG A 432 -32.10 8.59 43.54
CA ARG A 432 -32.99 8.59 44.68
C ARG A 432 -34.43 8.85 44.27
N GLY A 433 -35.36 8.10 44.86
CA GLY A 433 -36.78 8.25 44.58
C GLY A 433 -37.24 7.55 43.28
N PHE A 434 -36.46 6.61 42.76
CA PHE A 434 -36.80 5.89 41.52
C PHE A 434 -38.10 5.08 41.66
N THR A 435 -38.34 4.39 42.77
CA THR A 435 -39.56 3.55 42.96
C THR A 435 -40.86 4.35 42.85
N PRO A 436 -41.04 5.45 43.59
CA PRO A 436 -42.25 6.28 43.44
C PRO A 436 -42.35 6.92 42.04
N LEU A 437 -41.20 7.28 41.45
CA LEU A 437 -41.17 7.83 40.12
C LEU A 437 -41.60 6.79 39.08
N GLY A 438 -41.05 5.54 39.15
CA GLY A 438 -41.43 4.45 38.24
C GLY A 438 -42.93 4.14 38.33
N GLU A 439 -43.47 4.10 39.53
CA GLU A 439 -44.92 3.90 39.77
C GLU A 439 -45.77 5.02 39.15
N SER A 440 -45.28 6.27 39.10
CA SER A 440 -45.99 7.41 38.51
C SER A 440 -46.16 7.30 36.99
N PHE A 441 -45.37 6.46 36.30
CA PHE A 441 -45.49 6.22 34.87
C PHE A 441 -46.52 5.14 34.51
N GLY A 442 -46.96 4.28 35.47
CA GLY A 442 -47.86 3.18 35.17
C GLY A 442 -47.40 2.34 33.98
N ASP A 443 -48.23 2.28 32.93
CA ASP A 443 -47.91 1.53 31.70
C ASP A 443 -47.07 2.31 30.66
N ASP A 444 -46.72 3.57 30.93
CA ASP A 444 -45.88 4.39 30.00
C ASP A 444 -44.40 4.04 30.11
N VAL A 445 -44.04 2.84 29.63
CA VAL A 445 -42.66 2.35 29.58
C VAL A 445 -41.73 3.27 28.75
N LYS A 446 -42.26 3.86 27.65
CA LYS A 446 -41.50 4.76 26.79
C LYS A 446 -41.16 6.07 27.50
N GLY A 447 -42.13 6.63 28.24
CA GLY A 447 -41.90 7.83 29.03
C GLY A 447 -40.84 7.62 30.12
N LEU A 448 -40.95 6.53 30.87
CA LEU A 448 -39.96 6.15 31.88
C LEU A 448 -38.57 5.95 31.28
N THR A 449 -38.47 5.21 30.17
CA THR A 449 -37.18 5.00 29.48
C THR A 449 -36.58 6.30 29.00
N THR A 450 -37.38 7.21 28.45
CA THR A 450 -36.93 8.52 27.99
C THR A 450 -36.39 9.38 29.15
N LEU A 451 -37.07 9.37 30.27
CA LEU A 451 -36.63 10.08 31.48
C LEU A 451 -35.34 9.49 32.03
N MET A 452 -35.24 8.16 32.13
CA MET A 452 -34.02 7.47 32.59
C MET A 452 -32.84 7.77 31.70
N ASN A 453 -33.01 7.74 30.37
CA ASN A 453 -31.93 8.09 29.45
C ASN A 453 -31.51 9.56 29.64
N GLY A 454 -32.46 10.49 29.82
CA GLY A 454 -32.13 11.89 30.08
C GLY A 454 -31.35 12.11 31.39
N TYR A 455 -31.72 11.35 32.46
CA TYR A 455 -30.93 11.35 33.69
C TYR A 455 -29.52 10.79 33.49
N MET A 456 -29.41 9.64 32.82
CA MET A 456 -28.09 9.03 32.54
C MET A 456 -27.21 9.94 31.70
N ASP A 457 -27.76 10.62 30.70
CA ASP A 457 -27.04 11.63 29.91
C ASP A 457 -26.54 12.79 30.79
N ALA A 458 -27.40 13.28 31.70
CA ALA A 458 -27.04 14.38 32.58
C ALA A 458 -25.88 14.04 33.53
N ILE A 459 -25.86 12.82 34.10
CA ILE A 459 -24.73 12.42 34.98
C ILE A 459 -23.51 11.93 34.24
N THR A 460 -23.63 11.46 32.98
CA THR A 460 -22.52 10.96 32.19
C THR A 460 -21.67 12.09 31.61
N GLN A 461 -22.32 13.16 31.13
CA GLN A 461 -21.60 14.25 30.46
C GLN A 461 -20.49 14.88 31.33
N PRO A 462 -20.71 15.22 32.60
CA PRO A 462 -19.64 15.73 33.47
C PRO A 462 -18.46 14.77 33.65
N VAL A 463 -18.69 13.46 33.61
CA VAL A 463 -17.62 12.45 33.69
C VAL A 463 -16.76 12.48 32.43
N LEU A 464 -17.39 12.53 31.27
CA LEU A 464 -16.69 12.56 29.98
C LEU A 464 -15.92 13.89 29.77
N ASP A 465 -16.51 15.01 30.20
CA ASP A 465 -15.89 16.35 30.13
C ASP A 465 -14.61 16.46 31.01
N ALA A 466 -14.54 15.65 32.05
CA ALA A 466 -13.39 15.55 32.96
C ALA A 466 -12.44 14.39 32.61
N ASP A 467 -12.48 13.88 31.38
CA ASP A 467 -11.70 12.73 30.90
C ASP A 467 -11.83 11.47 31.80
N GLY A 468 -12.92 11.37 32.56
CA GLY A 468 -13.29 10.17 33.30
C GLY A 468 -13.81 9.06 32.39
N MET A 469 -13.82 7.85 32.92
CA MET A 469 -14.32 6.69 32.19
C MET A 469 -15.49 6.05 32.92
N ILE A 470 -16.65 5.96 32.23
CA ILE A 470 -17.75 5.15 32.71
C ILE A 470 -17.39 3.67 32.60
N ILE A 471 -17.42 2.96 33.71
CA ILE A 471 -17.15 1.52 33.73
C ILE A 471 -18.42 0.74 33.38
N LYS A 472 -19.52 1.06 34.08
CA LYS A 472 -20.83 0.43 33.83
C LYS A 472 -21.97 1.20 34.46
N TYR A 473 -23.17 0.94 33.93
CA TYR A 473 -24.42 1.28 34.59
C TYR A 473 -24.97 0.02 35.26
N ILE A 474 -25.53 0.16 36.47
CA ILE A 474 -26.08 -0.93 37.28
C ILE A 474 -27.51 -0.53 37.64
N GLY A 475 -28.45 -0.78 36.71
CA GLY A 475 -29.80 -0.27 36.80
C GLY A 475 -29.87 1.25 36.66
N ASP A 476 -30.21 1.96 37.72
CA ASP A 476 -30.25 3.41 37.84
C ASP A 476 -28.95 4.01 38.46
N ALA A 477 -28.00 3.14 38.83
CA ALA A 477 -26.71 3.53 39.36
C ALA A 477 -25.62 3.60 38.22
N SER A 478 -24.63 4.46 38.43
CA SER A 478 -23.43 4.50 37.57
C SER A 478 -22.18 4.26 38.38
N MET A 479 -21.18 3.67 37.71
CA MET A 479 -19.82 3.54 38.23
C MET A 479 -18.83 4.12 37.21
N HIS A 480 -18.01 5.06 37.67
CA HIS A 480 -16.97 5.66 36.84
C HIS A 480 -15.68 5.85 37.61
N VAL A 481 -14.60 6.07 36.87
CA VAL A 481 -13.25 6.23 37.42
C VAL A 481 -12.53 7.44 36.82
N HIS A 482 -11.64 8.03 37.61
CA HIS A 482 -10.65 9.04 37.22
C HIS A 482 -9.23 8.54 37.51
N GLY A 483 -8.24 8.93 36.71
CA GLY A 483 -6.85 8.46 36.84
C GLY A 483 -6.54 7.22 36.00
N ALA A 484 -7.51 6.67 35.29
CA ALA A 484 -7.33 5.56 34.37
C ALA A 484 -8.40 5.58 33.25
N PRO A 485 -8.05 5.12 32.04
CA PRO A 485 -6.73 4.65 31.58
C PRO A 485 -5.71 5.79 31.42
N LEU A 486 -6.14 7.05 31.29
CA LEU A 486 -5.26 8.23 31.28
C LEU A 486 -4.60 8.40 32.64
N ASP A 487 -3.32 8.85 32.61
CA ASP A 487 -2.65 9.27 33.83
C ASP A 487 -3.15 10.66 34.24
N ASP A 488 -3.74 10.74 35.44
CA ASP A 488 -4.17 11.97 36.07
C ASP A 488 -3.63 12.02 37.49
N ALA A 489 -2.62 12.85 37.71
CA ALA A 489 -2.03 13.04 39.04
C ALA A 489 -3.03 13.70 40.03
N GLN A 490 -4.10 14.33 39.51
CA GLN A 490 -5.14 14.99 40.29
C GLN A 490 -6.47 14.21 40.25
N HIS A 491 -6.43 12.89 40.01
CA HIS A 491 -7.61 12.06 39.86
C HIS A 491 -8.63 12.20 41.02
N ALA A 492 -8.16 12.44 42.25
CA ALA A 492 -9.04 12.65 43.40
C ALA A 492 -9.78 14.01 43.30
N HIS A 493 -9.08 15.07 42.90
CA HIS A 493 -9.69 16.38 42.63
C HIS A 493 -10.71 16.27 41.47
N SER A 494 -10.30 15.67 40.37
CA SER A 494 -11.17 15.45 39.20
C SER A 494 -12.44 14.70 39.56
N ALA A 495 -12.34 13.65 40.38
CA ALA A 495 -13.50 12.86 40.83
C ALA A 495 -14.45 13.67 41.70
N VAL A 496 -13.94 14.43 42.68
CA VAL A 496 -14.82 15.26 43.58
C VAL A 496 -15.47 16.37 42.79
N GLN A 497 -14.72 17.04 41.91
CA GLN A 497 -15.25 18.11 41.06
C GLN A 497 -16.34 17.57 40.13
N THR A 498 -16.11 16.37 39.52
CA THR A 498 -17.10 15.70 38.68
C THR A 498 -18.35 15.37 39.46
N GLY A 499 -18.22 14.86 40.69
CA GLY A 499 -19.38 14.61 41.58
C GLY A 499 -20.24 15.87 41.83
N LEU A 500 -19.61 17.01 42.12
CA LEU A 500 -20.30 18.29 42.25
C LEU A 500 -20.97 18.75 40.94
N HIS A 501 -20.31 18.57 39.81
CA HIS A 501 -20.90 18.88 38.48
C HIS A 501 -22.08 17.96 38.15
N MET A 502 -22.04 16.68 38.53
CA MET A 502 -23.14 15.74 38.36
C MET A 502 -24.38 16.21 39.17
N LEU A 503 -24.19 16.63 40.43
CA LEU A 503 -25.28 17.17 41.25
C LEU A 503 -25.89 18.41 40.58
N LYS A 504 -25.11 19.36 40.10
CA LYS A 504 -25.62 20.54 39.36
C LYS A 504 -26.34 20.14 38.07
N ALA A 505 -25.84 19.12 37.36
CA ALA A 505 -26.49 18.63 36.14
C ALA A 505 -27.88 18.00 36.46
N VAL A 506 -27.99 17.28 37.58
CA VAL A 506 -29.30 16.74 38.08
C VAL A 506 -30.23 17.84 38.49
N GLU A 507 -29.76 18.92 39.15
CA GLU A 507 -30.59 20.10 39.45
C GLU A 507 -31.16 20.72 38.20
N LYS A 508 -30.31 20.95 37.18
CA LYS A 508 -30.75 21.48 35.88
C LYS A 508 -31.73 20.53 35.18
N PHE A 509 -31.52 19.22 35.29
CA PHE A 509 -32.42 18.22 34.74
C PHE A 509 -33.79 18.28 35.48
N ASN A 510 -33.78 18.49 36.80
CA ASN A 510 -35.00 18.67 37.62
C ASN A 510 -35.79 19.90 37.19
N GLU A 511 -35.19 21.04 36.86
CA GLU A 511 -35.90 22.20 36.33
C GLU A 511 -36.72 21.82 35.10
N LYS A 512 -36.17 21.01 34.21
CA LYS A 512 -36.86 20.53 33.01
C LYS A 512 -38.03 19.62 33.36
N ILE A 513 -37.81 18.54 34.13
CA ILE A 513 -38.85 17.56 34.42
C ILE A 513 -39.99 18.15 35.28
N THR A 514 -39.68 19.09 36.18
CA THR A 514 -40.66 19.81 36.98
C THR A 514 -41.51 20.72 36.12
N SER A 515 -40.94 21.37 35.11
CA SER A 515 -41.72 22.14 34.12
C SER A 515 -42.68 21.28 33.30
N GLU A 516 -42.39 19.97 33.19
CA GLU A 516 -43.27 18.97 32.57
C GLU A 516 -44.29 18.36 33.55
N GLY A 517 -44.36 18.87 34.80
CA GLY A 517 -45.28 18.44 35.84
C GLY A 517 -44.89 17.14 36.57
N ARG A 518 -43.60 16.77 36.49
CA ARG A 518 -43.06 15.55 37.11
C ARG A 518 -42.38 15.86 38.45
N PRO A 519 -42.30 14.93 39.38
CA PRO A 519 -41.59 15.12 40.64
C PRO A 519 -40.07 15.21 40.38
N PRO A 520 -39.34 16.02 41.14
CA PRO A 520 -37.89 16.07 41.05
C PRO A 520 -37.27 14.75 41.54
N ILE A 521 -36.10 14.44 40.98
CA ILE A 521 -35.31 13.27 41.36
C ILE A 521 -34.05 13.73 42.11
N GLY A 522 -33.54 12.86 42.97
CA GLY A 522 -32.29 13.07 43.67
C GLY A 522 -31.18 12.16 43.16
N MET A 523 -29.94 12.51 43.48
CA MET A 523 -28.78 11.64 43.27
C MET A 523 -27.95 11.55 44.54
N GLY A 524 -27.48 10.35 44.88
CA GLY A 524 -26.43 10.09 45.84
C GLY A 524 -25.13 9.72 45.14
N ALA A 525 -24.00 10.22 45.60
CA ALA A 525 -22.70 9.80 45.05
C ALA A 525 -21.69 9.53 46.17
N GLY A 526 -20.90 8.46 45.99
CA GLY A 526 -19.84 8.04 46.89
C GLY A 526 -18.51 7.91 46.19
N ILE A 527 -17.48 8.60 46.66
CA ILE A 527 -16.16 8.62 46.04
C ILE A 527 -15.11 8.07 47.01
N ASN A 528 -14.23 7.23 46.50
CA ASN A 528 -13.05 6.78 47.23
C ASN A 528 -11.84 6.62 46.31
N SER A 529 -10.67 7.00 46.83
CA SER A 529 -9.40 6.91 46.08
C SER A 529 -8.55 5.77 46.62
N GLY A 530 -7.80 5.12 45.73
CA GLY A 530 -6.86 4.08 46.08
C GLY A 530 -6.51 3.18 44.89
N LEU A 531 -5.79 2.12 45.16
CA LEU A 531 -5.30 1.20 44.15
C LEU A 531 -6.43 0.39 43.48
N GLY A 532 -6.49 0.44 42.16
CA GLY A 532 -7.42 -0.31 41.34
C GLY A 532 -6.73 -1.13 40.25
N TYR A 533 -7.39 -2.23 39.85
CA TYR A 533 -6.99 -3.12 38.76
C TYR A 533 -8.02 -2.99 37.66
N LEU A 534 -7.64 -2.42 36.51
CA LEU A 534 -8.53 -2.19 35.37
C LEU A 534 -8.14 -3.10 34.22
N GLY A 535 -9.11 -3.63 33.47
CA GLY A 535 -8.86 -4.46 32.31
C GLY A 535 -10.10 -5.20 31.83
N GLU A 536 -9.96 -6.02 30.80
CA GLU A 536 -11.01 -6.86 30.29
C GLU A 536 -11.22 -8.07 31.22
N MET A 537 -12.41 -8.18 31.80
CA MET A 537 -12.77 -9.19 32.78
C MET A 537 -14.06 -9.90 32.39
N GLY A 538 -14.18 -11.18 32.73
CA GLY A 538 -15.39 -11.95 32.48
C GLY A 538 -15.11 -13.40 32.08
N SER A 539 -16.11 -14.05 31.53
CA SER A 539 -16.01 -15.40 31.01
C SER A 539 -15.62 -15.41 29.54
N THR A 540 -15.21 -16.57 29.02
CA THR A 540 -14.94 -16.73 27.57
C THR A 540 -16.10 -16.32 26.65
N ALA A 541 -17.32 -16.34 27.15
CA ALA A 541 -18.51 -15.99 26.39
C ALA A 541 -18.89 -14.49 26.51
N ARG A 542 -18.49 -13.81 27.60
CA ARG A 542 -18.86 -12.41 27.86
C ARG A 542 -17.77 -11.70 28.65
N HIS A 543 -17.07 -10.81 27.99
CA HIS A 543 -16.07 -9.93 28.58
C HIS A 543 -16.60 -8.50 28.66
N SER A 544 -16.21 -7.77 29.69
CA SER A 544 -16.41 -6.31 29.81
C SER A 544 -15.17 -5.68 30.42
N TYR A 545 -14.91 -4.44 30.07
CA TYR A 545 -13.88 -3.66 30.74
C TYR A 545 -14.42 -3.31 32.14
N ASP A 546 -13.66 -3.64 33.17
CA ASP A 546 -14.11 -3.48 34.56
C ASP A 546 -12.94 -3.07 35.47
N VAL A 547 -13.25 -2.71 36.71
CA VAL A 547 -12.29 -2.36 37.74
C VAL A 547 -12.53 -3.17 39.00
N LEU A 548 -11.44 -3.66 39.60
CA LEU A 548 -11.45 -4.39 40.89
C LEU A 548 -10.51 -3.70 41.89
N GLY A 549 -10.82 -3.83 43.15
CA GLY A 549 -9.99 -3.33 44.24
C GLY A 549 -10.77 -3.00 45.50
N ASP A 550 -10.07 -2.87 46.62
CA ASP A 550 -10.71 -2.48 47.91
C ASP A 550 -11.29 -1.07 47.82
N ALA A 551 -10.62 -0.16 47.06
CA ALA A 551 -11.10 1.19 46.82
C ALA A 551 -12.48 1.20 46.12
N VAL A 552 -12.76 0.22 45.23
CA VAL A 552 -14.05 0.07 44.52
C VAL A 552 -15.16 -0.30 45.50
N SER A 553 -14.92 -1.35 46.32
CA SER A 553 -15.90 -1.79 47.31
C SER A 553 -16.15 -0.75 48.41
N THR A 554 -15.15 0.05 48.72
CA THR A 554 -15.27 1.15 49.68
C THR A 554 -16.12 2.29 49.10
N ALA A 555 -15.90 2.71 47.85
CA ALA A 555 -16.70 3.73 47.17
C ALA A 555 -18.19 3.33 47.09
N ALA A 556 -18.48 2.07 46.74
CA ALA A 556 -19.88 1.55 46.72
C ALA A 556 -20.54 1.61 48.09
N ARG A 557 -19.81 1.28 49.17
CA ARG A 557 -20.31 1.40 50.54
C ARG A 557 -20.56 2.84 50.96
N ILE A 558 -19.66 3.75 50.58
CA ILE A 558 -19.81 5.18 50.86
C ILE A 558 -21.06 5.72 50.16
N GLU A 559 -21.29 5.34 48.91
CA GLU A 559 -22.50 5.74 48.18
C GLU A 559 -23.74 5.27 48.91
N SER A 560 -23.82 4.01 49.32
CA SER A 560 -25.00 3.45 50.03
C SER A 560 -25.34 4.22 51.32
N LYS A 561 -24.39 4.89 51.93
CA LYS A 561 -24.55 5.71 53.12
C LYS A 561 -25.14 7.11 52.85
N CYS A 562 -25.09 7.56 51.59
CA CYS A 562 -25.66 8.86 51.24
C CYS A 562 -27.11 9.04 51.68
N LYS A 563 -27.93 8.00 51.54
CA LYS A 563 -29.37 8.01 51.95
C LYS A 563 -29.52 8.03 53.47
N GLU A 564 -28.71 7.25 54.16
CA GLU A 564 -28.75 7.12 55.63
C GLU A 564 -28.41 8.45 56.30
N TYR A 565 -27.37 9.14 55.81
CA TYR A 565 -26.90 10.39 56.37
C TYR A 565 -27.56 11.66 55.76
N GLY A 566 -28.45 11.51 54.80
CA GLY A 566 -29.09 12.66 54.15
C GLY A 566 -28.15 13.51 53.32
N CYS A 567 -26.96 13.01 52.97
CA CYS A 567 -25.95 13.72 52.19
C CYS A 567 -26.02 13.34 50.73
N LEU A 568 -25.71 14.29 49.82
CA LEU A 568 -25.76 14.04 48.37
C LEU A 568 -24.44 13.50 47.82
N LEU A 569 -23.31 13.95 48.39
CA LEU A 569 -21.96 13.54 47.98
C LEU A 569 -21.13 13.19 49.21
N LEU A 570 -20.69 11.95 49.27
CA LEU A 570 -19.81 11.46 50.33
C LEU A 570 -18.45 11.04 49.76
N VAL A 571 -17.38 11.32 50.49
CA VAL A 571 -16.03 10.90 50.14
C VAL A 571 -15.38 10.14 51.26
N GLY A 572 -14.52 9.17 50.92
CA GLY A 572 -13.68 8.49 51.90
C GLY A 572 -12.46 9.33 52.32
N GLU A 573 -11.82 8.92 53.43
CA GLU A 573 -10.69 9.62 54.03
C GLU A 573 -9.54 9.79 53.02
N THR A 574 -9.19 8.81 52.20
CA THR A 574 -8.12 8.88 51.19
C THR A 574 -8.39 9.96 50.12
N THR A 575 -9.63 10.14 49.71
CA THR A 575 -10.03 11.19 48.78
C THR A 575 -10.02 12.56 49.45
N HIS A 576 -10.54 12.65 50.69
CA HIS A 576 -10.51 13.87 51.48
C HIS A 576 -9.10 14.36 51.69
N ASP A 577 -8.18 13.50 52.13
CA ASP A 577 -6.80 13.89 52.45
C ASP A 577 -6.04 14.40 51.22
N ALA A 578 -6.36 13.84 50.03
CA ALA A 578 -5.77 14.29 48.78
C ALA A 578 -6.37 15.62 48.26
N THR A 579 -7.51 16.07 48.78
CA THR A 579 -8.24 17.22 48.19
C THR A 579 -8.78 18.22 49.22
N ARG A 580 -8.35 18.09 50.49
CA ARG A 580 -8.85 18.90 51.60
C ARG A 580 -8.58 20.43 51.46
N ASP A 581 -7.57 20.78 50.68
CA ASP A 581 -7.20 22.18 50.44
C ASP A 581 -7.99 22.80 49.27
N ASP A 582 -8.67 21.97 48.48
CA ASP A 582 -9.41 22.35 47.26
C ASP A 582 -10.91 22.50 47.48
N PHE A 583 -11.49 21.76 48.45
CA PHE A 583 -12.92 21.70 48.68
C PHE A 583 -13.27 21.91 50.17
N PHE A 584 -14.48 22.39 50.41
CA PHE A 584 -15.02 22.52 51.76
C PHE A 584 -15.70 21.23 52.20
N TYR A 585 -15.17 20.63 53.27
CA TYR A 585 -15.64 19.37 53.83
C TYR A 585 -16.24 19.50 55.21
N LEU A 586 -17.25 18.67 55.49
CA LEU A 586 -17.68 18.39 56.89
C LEU A 586 -17.49 16.89 57.15
N LYS A 587 -16.99 16.57 58.35
CA LYS A 587 -16.91 15.18 58.80
C LYS A 587 -18.34 14.67 59.03
N VAL A 588 -18.64 13.49 58.45
CA VAL A 588 -19.98 12.87 58.56
C VAL A 588 -20.01 11.84 59.70
N ASP A 589 -19.12 10.86 59.63
CA ASP A 589 -19.06 9.83 60.69
C ASP A 589 -17.76 9.00 60.57
N ASP A 590 -17.49 8.15 61.57
CA ASP A 590 -16.51 7.09 61.56
C ASP A 590 -17.25 5.73 61.44
N LEU A 591 -17.21 5.12 60.27
CA LEU A 591 -17.93 3.89 59.97
C LEU A 591 -17.13 2.64 60.34
N GLN A 592 -17.67 1.76 61.15
CA GLN A 592 -17.07 0.45 61.33
C GLN A 592 -17.49 -0.48 60.17
N VAL A 593 -16.54 -0.82 59.33
CA VAL A 593 -16.80 -1.71 58.17
C VAL A 593 -16.67 -3.16 58.62
N LYS A 594 -17.71 -3.96 58.39
CA LYS A 594 -17.69 -5.40 58.69
C LYS A 594 -16.52 -6.09 58.03
N GLY A 595 -15.60 -6.67 58.81
CA GLY A 595 -14.37 -7.36 58.32
C GLY A 595 -13.12 -6.48 58.29
N LYS A 596 -13.16 -5.19 58.67
CA LYS A 596 -11.97 -4.34 58.88
C LYS A 596 -11.86 -3.94 60.34
N THR A 597 -10.62 -3.90 60.85
CA THR A 597 -10.30 -3.45 62.23
C THR A 597 -10.16 -1.95 62.33
N VAL A 598 -10.04 -1.26 61.16
CA VAL A 598 -9.90 0.21 61.11
C VAL A 598 -11.18 0.83 60.63
N GLY A 599 -11.72 1.79 61.34
CA GLY A 599 -12.92 2.59 60.97
C GLY A 599 -12.65 3.36 59.68
N LEU A 600 -13.67 3.45 58.82
CA LEU A 600 -13.63 4.28 57.60
C LEU A 600 -14.23 5.64 57.94
N ARG A 601 -13.43 6.70 57.94
CA ARG A 601 -13.91 8.07 58.10
C ARG A 601 -14.51 8.56 56.79
N ILE A 602 -15.70 9.13 56.85
CA ILE A 602 -16.39 9.71 55.71
C ILE A 602 -16.68 11.19 55.89
N TYR A 603 -16.63 11.90 54.78
CA TYR A 603 -16.86 13.36 54.73
C TYR A 603 -17.91 13.67 53.67
N THR A 604 -18.63 14.78 53.84
CA THR A 604 -19.47 15.34 52.78
C THR A 604 -18.77 16.56 52.17
N VAL A 605 -19.01 16.79 50.90
CA VAL A 605 -18.46 17.96 50.15
C VAL A 605 -19.62 18.92 49.93
N LEU A 606 -19.46 20.16 50.30
CA LEU A 606 -20.50 21.18 50.16
C LEU A 606 -20.22 22.13 48.98
N ASP A 607 -18.96 22.56 48.78
CA ASP A 607 -18.58 23.46 47.69
C ASP A 607 -17.13 23.31 47.36
N LYS A 608 -16.78 23.74 46.15
CA LYS A 608 -15.40 23.80 45.67
C LYS A 608 -14.53 24.88 46.35
N HIS A 609 -15.12 26.00 46.72
CA HIS A 609 -14.41 27.14 47.27
C HIS A 609 -15.00 27.62 48.61
N GLY A 610 -15.79 26.81 49.26
CA GLY A 610 -16.44 27.14 50.54
C GLY A 610 -15.48 27.40 51.68
N ILE A 611 -14.21 26.93 51.57
CA ILE A 611 -13.16 27.20 52.56
C ILE A 611 -12.94 28.71 52.85
N ASN A 612 -13.26 29.55 51.88
CA ASN A 612 -13.12 31.00 51.98
C ASN A 612 -14.39 31.74 52.45
N LEU A 613 -15.47 30.99 52.70
CA LEU A 613 -16.74 31.54 53.16
C LEU A 613 -16.77 31.56 54.68
N PRO A 614 -16.71 32.76 55.35
CA PRO A 614 -16.64 32.86 56.82
C PRO A 614 -17.82 32.16 57.55
N ALA A 615 -19.00 32.21 56.97
CA ALA A 615 -20.21 31.54 57.55
C ALA A 615 -20.03 30.01 57.58
N TYR A 616 -19.47 29.41 56.51
CA TYR A 616 -19.22 27.95 56.43
C TYR A 616 -18.14 27.51 57.40
N GLN A 617 -17.09 28.32 57.58
CA GLN A 617 -16.02 28.05 58.55
C GLN A 617 -16.52 28.09 60.00
N GLN A 618 -17.39 29.08 60.33
CA GLN A 618 -18.03 29.15 61.66
C GLN A 618 -18.96 27.93 61.88
N GLY A 619 -19.78 27.58 60.88
CA GLY A 619 -20.60 26.40 60.92
C GLY A 619 -19.82 25.13 61.12
N GLN A 620 -18.66 24.96 60.43
CA GLN A 620 -17.77 23.80 60.57
C GLN A 620 -17.25 23.67 62.01
N SER A 621 -16.87 24.77 62.62
CA SER A 621 -16.42 24.75 64.01
C SER A 621 -17.50 24.26 64.97
N VAL A 622 -18.73 24.73 64.79
CA VAL A 622 -19.90 24.28 65.56
C VAL A 622 -20.25 22.81 65.27
N HIS A 623 -20.16 22.39 63.99
CA HIS A 623 -20.37 21.02 63.58
C HIS A 623 -19.38 20.05 64.27
N ASN A 624 -18.11 20.41 64.36
CA ASN A 624 -17.09 19.62 65.07
C ASN A 624 -17.43 19.52 66.59
N VAL A 625 -17.91 20.62 67.21
CA VAL A 625 -18.37 20.59 68.61
C VAL A 625 -19.56 19.63 68.83
N MET A 626 -20.44 19.49 67.85
CA MET A 626 -21.55 18.49 67.89
C MET A 626 -20.99 17.07 68.00
N HIS A 627 -20.00 16.72 67.16
CA HIS A 627 -19.36 15.39 67.22
C HIS A 627 -18.61 15.17 68.53
N ASP A 628 -17.90 16.20 69.06
CA ASP A 628 -17.23 16.10 70.33
C ASP A 628 -18.19 15.87 71.52
N LYS A 629 -19.35 16.54 71.52
CA LYS A 629 -20.40 16.34 72.52
C LYS A 629 -20.94 14.92 72.45
N TYR A 630 -21.21 14.41 71.23
CA TYR A 630 -21.69 13.06 71.04
C TYR A 630 -20.70 12.00 71.60
N LEU A 631 -19.40 12.15 71.26
CA LEU A 631 -18.36 11.26 71.76
C LEU A 631 -18.25 11.28 73.28
N ARG A 632 -18.52 12.43 73.91
CA ARG A 632 -18.55 12.58 75.41
C ARG A 632 -19.87 12.13 76.02
N GLN A 633 -20.77 11.52 75.26
CA GLN A 633 -22.11 11.07 75.66
C GLN A 633 -23.03 12.26 76.11
N ASP A 634 -22.66 13.52 75.80
CA ASP A 634 -23.54 14.69 75.97
C ASP A 634 -24.53 14.77 74.79
N PHE A 635 -25.42 13.81 74.71
CA PHE A 635 -26.42 13.73 73.66
C PHE A 635 -27.41 14.89 73.67
N ALA A 636 -27.70 15.47 74.86
CA ALA A 636 -28.61 16.63 74.97
C ALA A 636 -27.96 17.87 74.32
N GLY A 637 -26.68 18.11 74.65
CA GLY A 637 -25.91 19.19 74.05
C GLY A 637 -25.64 18.99 72.55
N ALA A 638 -25.47 17.76 72.11
CA ALA A 638 -25.37 17.42 70.70
C ALA A 638 -26.64 17.76 69.92
N ILE A 639 -27.82 17.40 70.43
CA ILE A 639 -29.14 17.74 69.85
C ILE A 639 -29.32 19.24 69.72
N GLU A 640 -29.02 20.01 70.79
CA GLU A 640 -29.10 21.47 70.78
C GLU A 640 -28.21 22.05 69.68
N THR A 641 -26.99 21.54 69.54
CA THR A 641 -26.06 21.95 68.53
C THR A 641 -26.55 21.64 67.13
N CYS A 642 -27.14 20.43 66.91
CA CYS A 642 -27.78 20.07 65.63
C CYS A 642 -28.89 21.06 65.25
N ARG A 643 -29.75 21.42 66.21
CA ARG A 643 -30.84 22.39 65.99
C ARG A 643 -30.33 23.77 65.62
N ALA A 644 -29.22 24.23 66.21
CA ALA A 644 -28.58 25.49 65.90
C ALA A 644 -27.89 25.50 64.51
N LEU A 645 -27.52 24.33 63.99
CA LEU A 645 -26.91 24.17 62.68
C LEU A 645 -27.90 24.04 61.52
N LYS A 646 -29.15 23.76 61.80
CA LYS A 646 -30.20 23.70 60.76
C LYS A 646 -30.38 25.09 60.13
N GLY A 647 -30.56 25.09 58.80
CA GLY A 647 -30.60 26.30 57.98
C GLY A 647 -29.21 26.89 57.66
N GLN A 648 -28.14 26.37 58.26
CA GLN A 648 -26.78 26.71 57.82
C GLN A 648 -26.38 25.88 56.60
N PHE A 649 -25.28 26.22 55.93
CA PHE A 649 -24.80 25.55 54.74
C PHE A 649 -25.85 25.48 53.61
N ASP A 650 -26.66 26.53 53.48
CA ASP A 650 -27.77 26.62 52.50
C ASP A 650 -28.77 25.48 52.65
N SER A 651 -29.04 25.04 53.91
CA SER A 651 -29.90 23.90 54.26
C SER A 651 -29.48 22.54 53.71
N GLN A 652 -28.32 22.41 53.07
CA GLN A 652 -27.85 21.14 52.49
C GLN A 652 -27.62 20.05 53.54
N MET A 653 -27.42 20.42 54.80
CA MET A 653 -27.15 19.51 55.90
C MET A 653 -28.35 19.32 56.85
N ASP A 654 -29.51 19.88 56.55
CA ASP A 654 -30.67 19.80 57.47
C ASP A 654 -31.11 18.37 57.72
N ALA A 655 -31.20 17.55 56.67
CA ALA A 655 -31.55 16.12 56.77
C ALA A 655 -30.53 15.33 57.60
N TYR A 656 -29.24 15.69 57.49
CA TYR A 656 -28.15 15.10 58.28
C TYR A 656 -28.33 15.42 59.75
N TYR A 657 -28.65 16.70 60.10
CA TYR A 657 -28.88 17.07 61.50
C TYR A 657 -30.14 16.48 62.07
N ASP A 658 -31.20 16.28 61.25
CA ASP A 658 -32.40 15.59 61.71
C ASP A 658 -32.08 14.11 62.06
N MET A 659 -31.34 13.43 61.26
CA MET A 659 -30.87 12.05 61.52
C MET A 659 -30.04 11.99 62.80
N TRP A 660 -29.12 12.96 63.03
CA TRP A 660 -28.33 13.00 64.25
C TRP A 660 -29.15 13.31 65.50
N ILE A 661 -30.19 14.13 65.38
CA ILE A 661 -31.14 14.37 66.49
C ILE A 661 -31.81 13.06 66.85
N GLU A 662 -32.38 12.32 65.88
CA GLU A 662 -33.00 11.01 66.10
C GLU A 662 -32.02 10.02 66.74
N ARG A 663 -30.78 9.95 66.21
CA ARG A 663 -29.72 9.07 66.74
C ARG A 663 -29.37 9.43 68.21
N CYS A 664 -29.22 10.69 68.52
CA CYS A 664 -28.93 11.10 69.87
C CYS A 664 -30.10 10.84 70.83
N GLU A 665 -31.38 11.01 70.43
CA GLU A 665 -32.54 10.68 71.23
C GLU A 665 -32.61 9.15 71.52
N TYR A 666 -32.27 8.31 70.48
CA TYR A 666 -32.16 6.87 70.69
C TYR A 666 -31.02 6.50 71.67
N MET A 667 -29.83 7.09 71.50
CA MET A 667 -28.64 6.81 72.31
C MET A 667 -28.82 7.18 73.80
N LYS A 668 -29.63 8.20 74.10
CA LYS A 668 -30.01 8.52 75.50
C LYS A 668 -30.71 7.38 76.26
N THR A 669 -31.33 6.47 75.52
CA THR A 669 -32.05 5.32 76.06
C THR A 669 -31.23 4.05 76.18
N GLN A 670 -30.01 4.06 75.64
CA GLN A 670 -29.14 2.87 75.61
C GLN A 670 -28.14 2.83 76.77
N PRO A 671 -27.88 1.67 77.36
CA PRO A 671 -26.78 1.52 78.30
C PRO A 671 -25.45 1.49 77.52
N LEU A 672 -24.62 2.51 77.72
CA LEU A 672 -23.31 2.63 77.04
C LEU A 672 -22.19 2.30 77.99
N PRO A 673 -21.14 1.60 77.53
CA PRO A 673 -19.90 1.38 78.31
C PRO A 673 -19.12 2.67 78.46
N GLU A 674 -18.25 2.74 79.52
CA GLU A 674 -17.41 3.92 79.79
C GLU A 674 -16.37 4.13 78.67
N ASP A 675 -15.94 3.08 78.01
CA ASP A 675 -14.95 3.08 76.89
C ASP A 675 -15.63 3.14 75.52
N TRP A 676 -16.88 3.59 75.45
CA TRP A 676 -17.60 3.71 74.19
C TRP A 676 -16.92 4.68 73.22
N ASN A 677 -16.62 4.15 72.06
CA ASN A 677 -15.83 4.85 71.05
C ASN A 677 -16.64 5.67 70.02
N GLY A 678 -17.92 5.92 70.29
CA GLY A 678 -18.80 6.69 69.39
C GLY A 678 -19.42 5.92 68.24
N VAL A 679 -19.06 4.64 68.06
CA VAL A 679 -19.61 3.84 66.95
C VAL A 679 -21.08 3.53 67.20
N PHE A 680 -21.92 3.91 66.23
CA PHE A 680 -23.34 3.57 66.21
C PHE A 680 -23.55 2.25 65.47
N ILE A 681 -24.08 1.26 66.14
CA ILE A 681 -24.51 -0.04 65.54
C ILE A 681 -26.00 0.01 65.29
N ALA A 682 -26.43 0.17 64.07
CA ALA A 682 -27.84 0.18 63.72
C ALA A 682 -28.53 -1.17 64.10
N ALA A 683 -29.63 -1.08 64.77
CA ALA A 683 -30.39 -2.25 65.26
C ALA A 683 -31.15 -3.01 64.14
N THR A 684 -31.24 -2.40 62.92
CA THR A 684 -31.92 -2.98 61.76
C THR A 684 -31.02 -3.16 60.59
N LYS A 685 -31.23 -4.32 59.89
CA LYS A 685 -30.56 -4.63 58.64
C LYS A 685 -31.07 -3.77 57.50
#